data_ef8c25641040b8abda9c6c545d8f62a2
#
_entry.id   ef8c25641040b8abda9c6c545d8f62a2
#
_cell.length_a   1.000
_cell.length_b   1.000
_cell.length_c   1.000
_cell.angle_alpha   90.00
_cell.angle_beta   90.00
_cell.angle_gamma   90.00
#
_symmetry.space_group_name_H-M   'P 1'
#
loop_
_entity.id
_entity.type
_entity.pdbx_description
1 polymer ?
#
loop_
_entity_poly.entity_id
_entity_poly.type
_entity_poly.pdbx_seq_one_letter_code
_entity_poly.pdbx_strand_id
1 'polypeptide(L)'
;MQKTASFIPLLSLCILHSAFCIAADASGVSGLDGANFNFERDADGWELPPAYSVRAGEGLNATKALVYENDDPKLPYAFPKYYVKLQTGIVYRVSVKIRTENLDPKDGRGAMLCVFSENADGTWVRDYYSPGVVGTKDWTEVELITNPAIKKETVRCGIVAYCTPQATGKACFDDIRVTPYVKQAVGAIFSSAYRNLAAAGKVDFRADLSIPHDKSPADFKGVFSYLGADGGRKTVEVAPSARDCAGFSIDVAELKEGESEIGFALFDPDGAKLGESKLPFRRVKTLPKRRVWIDEHKRAIVDGKPFFPFGMYTGNRNRRDDFVKGPFNTIMSYIPLDAVEMDFFHTNGVKVIYSVKDVYAAMGEKAPSCVVDAATEDAYVQAKVDAFRTHPALLAWYVNDERVLELYKPLLARQKLLERLDPDHPTWAVLYQFDLLREMSPTFDIIGTDPYPVPEKPLSFVTQATRETNDAFFGTRAMWQVPQAFDWGVYNKRPSRMPTADEMKSMFWQAIASGANGLILYSFSAIQYGKRKDGTPLDFESQWKPICEAGEEIKRFIPVFESDPAPAATGAPEAWGVRAWRKDGEIWLLLVNAQDKADEAEVTLAADFAEAVAELGPAAQKTGARALKVSLAPNQAAFYRIK
;
A
#
# COMPACT_ATOMS: atom_id res chain seq x y z
N MET A 1 -15.16 -14.02 58.31
CA MET A 1 -14.44 -15.04 57.54
C MET A 1 -14.08 -14.42 56.20
N GLN A 2 -12.85 -13.91 56.12
CA GLN A 2 -12.25 -13.32 54.93
C GLN A 2 -11.83 -14.42 53.99
N LYS A 3 -12.18 -14.31 52.70
CA LYS A 3 -11.52 -15.05 51.61
C LYS A 3 -10.76 -14.05 50.77
N THR A 4 -9.45 -14.10 50.89
CA THR A 4 -8.45 -13.42 50.10
C THR A 4 -8.45 -13.98 48.69
N ALA A 5 -8.69 -13.11 47.70
CA ALA A 5 -8.45 -13.41 46.29
C ALA A 5 -7.02 -13.00 45.94
N SER A 6 -6.21 -13.96 45.56
CA SER A 6 -4.84 -13.74 45.07
C SER A 6 -4.89 -13.14 43.66
N PHE A 7 -4.36 -11.92 43.53
CA PHE A 7 -4.01 -11.31 42.28
C PHE A 7 -2.69 -11.91 41.80
N ILE A 8 -2.68 -12.53 40.61
CA ILE A 8 -1.47 -12.86 39.86
C ILE A 8 -1.22 -11.68 38.92
N PRO A 9 -0.07 -11.00 39.01
CA PRO A 9 0.26 -9.96 38.06
C PRO A 9 0.69 -10.63 36.74
N LEU A 10 -0.02 -10.33 35.63
CA LEU A 10 0.47 -10.59 34.29
C LEU A 10 1.73 -9.76 34.05
N LEU A 11 2.87 -10.45 34.03
CA LEU A 11 4.13 -9.90 33.55
C LEU A 11 3.97 -9.55 32.07
N SER A 12 3.97 -8.26 31.78
CA SER A 12 4.14 -7.72 30.43
C SER A 12 5.52 -8.10 29.92
N LEU A 13 5.60 -9.12 29.08
CA LEU A 13 6.83 -9.48 28.39
C LEU A 13 7.09 -8.44 27.29
N CYS A 14 7.80 -7.37 27.62
CA CYS A 14 8.46 -6.53 26.63
C CYS A 14 9.49 -7.40 25.91
N ILE A 15 9.17 -7.86 24.72
CA ILE A 15 10.15 -8.43 23.80
C ILE A 15 11.01 -7.26 23.32
N LEU A 16 12.11 -7.03 24.02
CA LEU A 16 13.25 -6.29 23.49
C LEU A 16 13.76 -7.09 22.29
N HIS A 17 13.50 -6.60 21.09
CA HIS A 17 14.26 -7.00 19.92
C HIS A 17 15.67 -6.47 20.10
N SER A 18 16.55 -7.32 20.67
CA SER A 18 17.97 -7.12 20.54
C SER A 18 18.32 -7.33 19.07
N ALA A 19 18.38 -6.23 18.32
CA ALA A 19 19.03 -6.19 17.04
C ALA A 19 20.51 -6.56 17.28
N PHE A 20 20.88 -7.78 16.97
CA PHE A 20 22.26 -8.10 16.69
C PHE A 20 22.60 -7.38 15.38
N CYS A 21 23.05 -6.13 15.49
CA CYS A 21 23.81 -5.51 14.43
C CYS A 21 25.08 -6.35 14.26
N ILE A 22 25.14 -7.16 13.20
CA ILE A 22 26.41 -7.48 12.59
C ILE A 22 26.91 -6.11 12.12
N ALA A 23 27.91 -5.58 12.81
CA ALA A 23 28.65 -4.42 12.36
C ALA A 23 29.33 -4.84 11.04
N ALA A 24 28.66 -4.61 9.92
CA ALA A 24 29.33 -4.53 8.64
C ALA A 24 30.32 -3.38 8.77
N ASP A 25 31.57 -3.71 8.63
CA ASP A 25 32.71 -2.80 8.68
C ASP A 25 32.38 -1.57 7.83
N ALA A 26 32.34 -0.39 8.45
CA ALA A 26 31.93 0.87 7.83
C ALA A 26 32.99 1.42 6.85
N SER A 27 33.91 0.59 6.39
CA SER A 27 34.92 0.92 5.40
C SER A 27 34.39 0.70 3.99
N GLY A 28 33.79 1.74 3.37
CA GLY A 28 33.52 1.66 1.95
C GLY A 28 32.38 2.47 1.34
N VAL A 29 31.86 3.50 1.99
CA VAL A 29 31.02 4.48 1.27
C VAL A 29 31.93 5.53 0.66
N SER A 30 32.47 5.24 -0.54
CA SER A 30 33.30 6.22 -1.25
C SER A 30 32.48 7.49 -1.52
N GLY A 31 32.95 8.63 -1.01
CA GLY A 31 32.35 9.95 -1.21
C GLY A 31 31.77 10.60 0.05
N LEU A 32 31.84 9.94 1.22
CA LEU A 32 31.43 10.51 2.51
C LEU A 32 32.62 10.76 3.44
N ASP A 33 33.81 10.27 3.08
CA ASP A 33 35.03 10.51 3.86
C ASP A 33 35.33 12.00 3.92
N GLY A 34 35.35 12.53 5.15
CA GLY A 34 35.59 13.95 5.39
C GLY A 34 34.35 14.86 5.26
N ALA A 35 33.13 14.34 5.13
CA ALA A 35 31.92 15.16 5.18
C ALA A 35 31.78 15.88 6.53
N ASN A 36 31.37 17.16 6.51
CA ASN A 36 31.20 17.98 7.71
C ASN A 36 29.78 17.82 8.29
N PHE A 37 29.45 16.65 8.77
CA PHE A 37 28.14 16.29 9.27
C PHE A 37 27.95 16.52 10.78
N ASN A 38 29.02 16.86 11.47
CA ASN A 38 29.06 17.27 12.89
C ASN A 38 29.29 18.76 13.06
N PHE A 39 29.38 19.53 11.98
CA PHE A 39 29.54 20.98 11.92
C PHE A 39 30.80 21.53 12.60
N GLU A 40 31.76 20.70 13.02
CA GLU A 40 32.98 21.15 13.72
C GLU A 40 33.91 22.00 12.84
N ARG A 41 33.78 21.89 11.52
CA ARG A 41 34.47 22.74 10.54
C ARG A 41 33.60 23.91 10.06
N ASP A 42 32.75 24.45 10.93
CA ASP A 42 31.80 25.50 10.61
C ASP A 42 30.90 25.14 9.42
N ALA A 43 30.69 26.04 8.47
CA ALA A 43 29.85 25.83 7.30
C ALA A 43 30.57 25.11 6.13
N ASP A 44 31.75 24.53 6.35
CA ASP A 44 32.52 23.90 5.28
C ASP A 44 31.71 22.85 4.52
N GLY A 45 31.52 23.07 3.21
CA GLY A 45 30.72 22.24 2.31
C GLY A 45 29.21 22.47 2.37
N TRP A 46 28.70 23.26 3.30
CA TRP A 46 27.29 23.61 3.42
C TRP A 46 26.94 24.92 2.69
N GLU A 47 25.91 24.90 1.91
CA GLU A 47 25.23 26.10 1.38
C GLU A 47 24.19 26.56 2.40
N LEU A 48 24.45 27.66 3.13
CA LEU A 48 23.58 28.15 4.20
C LEU A 48 22.77 29.39 3.76
N PRO A 49 21.41 29.31 3.78
CA PRO A 49 20.57 30.50 3.63
C PRO A 49 20.49 31.33 4.92
N PRO A 50 19.98 32.61 4.87
CA PRO A 50 20.06 33.58 5.97
C PRO A 50 19.54 33.14 7.34
N ALA A 51 18.51 32.26 7.40
CA ALA A 51 17.95 31.76 8.67
C ALA A 51 18.85 30.71 9.35
N TYR A 52 19.94 30.30 8.71
CA TYR A 52 20.80 29.22 9.19
C TYR A 52 22.22 29.71 9.46
N SER A 53 22.80 29.21 10.54
CA SER A 53 24.19 29.49 10.91
C SER A 53 24.78 28.31 11.71
N VAL A 54 26.08 28.10 11.63
CA VAL A 54 26.75 27.17 12.54
C VAL A 54 27.16 27.91 13.80
N ARG A 55 26.80 27.38 14.98
CA ARG A 55 27.05 28.03 16.27
C ARG A 55 27.74 27.06 17.25
N ALA A 56 28.75 27.57 17.93
CA ALA A 56 29.44 26.86 19.00
C ALA A 56 28.58 26.81 20.27
N GLY A 57 28.64 25.71 21.00
CA GLY A 57 27.90 25.49 22.24
C GLY A 57 26.44 25.03 22.03
N GLU A 58 25.97 24.97 20.81
CA GLU A 58 24.58 24.58 20.47
C GLU A 58 24.45 23.11 20.07
N GLY A 59 25.56 22.41 19.84
CA GLY A 59 25.59 21.01 19.46
C GLY A 59 25.52 20.05 20.63
N LEU A 60 25.57 18.76 20.33
CA LEU A 60 25.68 17.67 21.32
C LEU A 60 26.94 17.87 22.17
N ASN A 61 26.80 17.73 23.50
CA ASN A 61 27.90 17.93 24.44
C ASN A 61 28.59 19.32 24.31
N ALA A 62 27.81 20.36 23.96
CA ALA A 62 28.27 21.72 23.75
C ALA A 62 29.28 21.90 22.59
N THR A 63 29.23 21.04 21.59
CA THR A 63 29.95 21.17 20.32
C THR A 63 29.29 22.21 19.41
N LYS A 64 29.67 22.27 18.12
CA LYS A 64 28.98 23.11 17.13
C LYS A 64 27.73 22.40 16.58
N ALA A 65 26.74 23.18 16.16
CA ALA A 65 25.55 22.69 15.46
C ALA A 65 25.13 23.63 14.34
N LEU A 66 24.42 23.12 13.34
CA LEU A 66 23.64 23.92 12.42
C LEU A 66 22.39 24.41 13.16
N VAL A 67 22.22 25.72 13.22
CA VAL A 67 21.10 26.36 13.93
C VAL A 67 20.22 27.09 12.93
N TYR A 68 18.96 26.78 12.95
CA TYR A 68 17.86 27.56 12.40
C TYR A 68 17.28 28.44 13.49
N GLU A 69 17.08 29.72 13.21
CA GLU A 69 16.39 30.64 14.10
C GLU A 69 15.63 31.68 13.28
N ASN A 70 14.32 31.78 13.50
CA ASN A 70 13.44 32.64 12.74
C ASN A 70 12.23 33.05 13.56
N ASP A 71 11.89 34.34 13.56
CA ASP A 71 10.72 34.94 14.18
C ASP A 71 9.73 35.55 13.17
N ASP A 72 10.10 35.58 11.88
CA ASP A 72 9.26 36.08 10.80
C ASP A 72 8.67 34.98 9.92
N PRO A 73 7.36 34.66 10.06
CA PRO A 73 6.73 33.63 9.23
C PRO A 73 6.62 33.98 7.74
N LYS A 74 7.00 35.20 7.35
CA LYS A 74 7.04 35.64 5.95
C LYS A 74 8.42 35.53 5.32
N LEU A 75 9.43 35.09 6.07
CA LEU A 75 10.75 34.87 5.55
C LEU A 75 10.69 33.94 4.32
N PRO A 76 11.32 34.34 3.18
CA PRO A 76 11.35 33.48 2.00
C PRO A 76 11.92 32.10 2.33
N TYR A 77 11.23 31.04 1.89
CA TYR A 77 11.66 29.67 2.13
C TYR A 77 12.98 29.38 1.43
N ALA A 78 13.96 28.97 2.20
CA ALA A 78 15.23 28.48 1.73
C ALA A 78 15.76 27.43 2.73
N PHE A 79 16.57 26.50 2.28
CA PHE A 79 17.08 25.40 3.09
C PHE A 79 18.58 25.18 2.88
N PRO A 80 19.31 24.75 3.92
CA PRO A 80 20.73 24.42 3.82
C PRO A 80 20.92 23.12 3.05
N LYS A 81 21.99 23.00 2.30
CA LYS A 81 22.31 21.77 1.55
C LYS A 81 23.80 21.44 1.64
N TYR A 82 24.04 20.14 1.70
CA TYR A 82 25.36 19.53 1.55
C TYR A 82 25.31 18.50 0.44
N TYR A 83 26.11 18.68 -0.60
CA TYR A 83 26.11 17.73 -1.72
C TYR A 83 27.04 16.55 -1.49
N VAL A 84 26.53 15.37 -1.73
CA VAL A 84 27.24 14.08 -1.62
C VAL A 84 27.04 13.25 -2.90
N LYS A 85 27.94 12.31 -3.12
CA LYS A 85 27.80 11.31 -4.19
C LYS A 85 27.44 9.96 -3.56
N LEU A 86 26.14 9.64 -3.51
CA LEU A 86 25.65 8.34 -3.11
C LEU A 86 25.68 7.37 -4.30
N GLN A 87 25.98 6.10 -4.02
CA GLN A 87 26.00 5.07 -5.07
C GLN A 87 24.57 4.73 -5.52
N THR A 88 24.38 4.65 -6.82
CA THR A 88 23.09 4.27 -7.40
C THR A 88 22.80 2.79 -7.17
N GLY A 89 21.53 2.44 -6.97
CA GLY A 89 21.12 1.08 -6.63
C GLY A 89 21.30 0.70 -5.15
N ILE A 90 21.88 1.60 -4.33
CA ILE A 90 22.02 1.40 -2.89
C ILE A 90 20.92 2.16 -2.14
N VAL A 91 20.36 1.52 -1.12
CA VAL A 91 19.49 2.14 -0.11
C VAL A 91 20.38 2.62 1.04
N TYR A 92 20.13 3.83 1.51
CA TYR A 92 20.86 4.42 2.63
C TYR A 92 19.93 4.72 3.79
N ARG A 93 20.42 4.54 5.01
CA ARG A 93 19.86 5.13 6.22
C ARG A 93 20.57 6.45 6.44
N VAL A 94 19.81 7.53 6.58
CA VAL A 94 20.32 8.85 6.92
C VAL A 94 19.62 9.33 8.17
N SER A 95 20.37 9.66 9.22
CA SER A 95 19.83 10.15 10.49
C SER A 95 20.46 11.50 10.86
N VAL A 96 19.76 12.24 11.71
CA VAL A 96 20.21 13.51 12.30
C VAL A 96 19.64 13.65 13.70
N LYS A 97 20.36 14.24 14.62
CA LYS A 97 19.85 14.66 15.91
C LYS A 97 19.35 16.10 15.82
N ILE A 98 18.13 16.33 16.33
CA ILE A 98 17.42 17.61 16.29
C ILE A 98 17.00 17.99 17.70
N ARG A 99 17.31 19.22 18.13
CA ARG A 99 16.79 19.88 19.33
C ARG A 99 15.99 21.09 18.91
N THR A 100 14.83 21.32 19.52
CA THR A 100 13.96 22.45 19.16
C THR A 100 13.55 23.26 20.38
N GLU A 101 13.37 24.58 20.19
CA GLU A 101 12.88 25.51 21.20
C GLU A 101 11.76 26.36 20.58
N ASN A 102 10.53 26.19 21.13
CA ASN A 102 9.32 26.90 20.69
C ASN A 102 9.11 26.86 19.15
N LEU A 103 9.43 25.75 18.52
CA LEU A 103 9.31 25.62 17.07
C LEU A 103 7.84 25.44 16.66
N ASP A 104 7.26 26.47 16.06
CA ASP A 104 5.92 26.45 15.46
C ASP A 104 6.05 26.29 13.93
N PRO A 105 5.66 25.15 13.39
CA PRO A 105 5.78 24.87 11.95
C PRO A 105 4.65 25.46 11.10
N LYS A 106 3.68 26.16 11.71
CA LYS A 106 2.40 26.51 11.06
C LYS A 106 1.69 25.24 10.56
N ASP A 107 1.58 25.11 9.24
CA ASP A 107 0.97 23.93 8.58
C ASP A 107 2.01 22.87 8.18
N GLY A 108 3.30 23.09 8.51
CA GLY A 108 4.40 22.20 8.13
C GLY A 108 4.70 21.12 9.16
N ARG A 109 5.77 20.34 8.89
CA ARG A 109 6.23 19.25 9.76
C ARG A 109 7.29 19.67 10.79
N GLY A 110 7.76 20.92 10.76
CA GLY A 110 8.80 21.44 11.66
C GLY A 110 10.21 21.17 11.18
N ALA A 111 11.11 20.83 12.11
CA ALA A 111 12.50 20.53 11.83
C ALA A 111 12.67 19.08 11.38
N MET A 112 13.36 18.84 10.26
CA MET A 112 13.44 17.52 9.64
C MET A 112 14.67 17.35 8.74
N LEU A 113 14.88 16.12 8.29
CA LEU A 113 15.91 15.72 7.34
C LEU A 113 15.26 15.42 5.99
N CYS A 114 15.92 15.85 4.91
CA CYS A 114 15.59 15.45 3.54
C CYS A 114 16.85 14.99 2.82
N VAL A 115 16.71 13.98 1.96
CA VAL A 115 17.71 13.66 0.94
C VAL A 115 17.02 13.81 -0.41
N PHE A 116 17.53 14.62 -1.29
CA PHE A 116 17.07 14.71 -2.67
C PHE A 116 18.16 14.24 -3.64
N SER A 117 17.75 13.77 -4.79
CA SER A 117 18.65 13.34 -5.86
C SER A 117 18.42 14.16 -7.13
N GLU A 118 19.49 14.48 -7.85
CA GLU A 118 19.47 15.25 -9.07
C GLU A 118 20.17 14.50 -10.21
N ASN A 119 19.68 14.67 -11.42
CA ASN A 119 20.34 14.24 -12.64
C ASN A 119 21.39 15.25 -13.13
N ALA A 120 21.96 15.02 -14.32
CA ALA A 120 23.06 15.82 -14.86
C ALA A 120 22.69 17.28 -15.18
N ASP A 121 21.43 17.58 -15.47
CA ASP A 121 20.93 18.94 -15.76
C ASP A 121 20.42 19.67 -14.50
N GLY A 122 20.51 19.04 -13.33
CA GLY A 122 20.04 19.59 -12.05
C GLY A 122 18.54 19.39 -11.80
N THR A 123 17.85 18.64 -12.65
CA THR A 123 16.44 18.27 -12.39
C THR A 123 16.36 17.28 -11.25
N TRP A 124 15.44 17.49 -10.34
CA TRP A 124 15.18 16.58 -9.23
C TRP A 124 14.62 15.25 -9.75
N VAL A 125 15.27 14.17 -9.30
CA VAL A 125 14.90 12.80 -9.63
C VAL A 125 13.98 12.22 -8.56
N ARG A 126 14.32 12.42 -7.28
CA ARG A 126 13.55 11.93 -6.14
C ARG A 126 13.95 12.59 -4.83
N ASP A 127 12.99 12.61 -3.89
CA ASP A 127 13.15 13.09 -2.51
C ASP A 127 12.80 12.00 -1.50
N TYR A 128 13.45 12.06 -0.34
CA TYR A 128 13.20 11.21 0.82
C TYR A 128 13.16 12.10 2.06
N TYR A 129 12.20 11.87 2.96
CA TYR A 129 11.95 12.73 4.10
C TYR A 129 11.88 11.95 5.40
N SER A 130 12.43 12.53 6.49
CA SER A 130 12.24 12.02 7.85
C SER A 130 10.90 12.49 8.45
N PRO A 131 10.47 11.94 9.59
CA PRO A 131 9.54 12.60 10.49
C PRO A 131 10.05 13.98 10.90
N GLY A 132 9.13 14.89 11.25
CA GLY A 132 9.46 16.24 11.72
C GLY A 132 9.40 16.35 13.25
N VAL A 133 10.16 17.30 13.80
CA VAL A 133 10.19 17.65 15.21
C VAL A 133 9.59 19.05 15.38
N VAL A 134 8.66 19.21 16.34
CA VAL A 134 7.92 20.46 16.60
C VAL A 134 7.89 20.79 18.08
N GLY A 135 7.59 22.06 18.42
CA GLY A 135 7.50 22.54 19.79
C GLY A 135 8.86 22.69 20.46
N THR A 136 8.96 22.38 21.74
CA THR A 136 10.22 22.33 22.48
C THR A 136 10.56 20.88 22.79
N LYS A 137 11.66 20.39 22.22
CA LYS A 137 12.14 19.02 22.37
C LYS A 137 13.64 19.00 22.61
N ASP A 138 14.08 18.15 23.51
CA ASP A 138 15.49 17.82 23.65
C ASP A 138 15.97 16.98 22.47
N TRP A 139 17.27 16.73 22.38
CA TRP A 139 17.90 16.01 21.30
C TRP A 139 17.15 14.73 20.94
N THR A 140 16.50 14.78 19.79
CA THR A 140 15.67 13.71 19.21
C THR A 140 16.32 13.23 17.94
N GLU A 141 16.59 11.94 17.82
CA GLU A 141 17.09 11.37 16.58
C GLU A 141 15.93 11.09 15.63
N VAL A 142 16.04 11.61 14.42
CA VAL A 142 15.14 11.28 13.31
C VAL A 142 15.93 10.66 12.17
N GLU A 143 15.32 9.75 11.45
CA GLU A 143 15.96 9.06 10.33
C GLU A 143 15.04 8.98 9.12
N LEU A 144 15.64 8.81 7.95
CA LEU A 144 14.98 8.41 6.72
C LEU A 144 15.74 7.25 6.07
N ILE A 145 15.03 6.48 5.26
CA ILE A 145 15.60 5.43 4.42
C ILE A 145 15.38 5.86 2.96
N THR A 146 16.46 5.84 2.13
CA THR A 146 16.32 6.14 0.70
C THR A 146 15.75 4.93 -0.05
N ASN A 147 14.51 4.58 0.26
CA ASN A 147 13.77 3.52 -0.41
C ASN A 147 12.67 4.11 -1.30
N PRO A 148 12.59 3.75 -2.60
CA PRO A 148 13.50 2.86 -3.33
C PRO A 148 14.92 3.44 -3.46
N ALA A 149 15.86 2.55 -3.77
CA ALA A 149 17.29 2.87 -3.90
C ALA A 149 17.55 4.07 -4.83
N ILE A 150 18.71 4.71 -4.64
CA ILE A 150 19.15 5.83 -5.48
C ILE A 150 19.13 5.41 -6.95
N LYS A 151 18.40 6.13 -7.78
CA LYS A 151 18.18 5.81 -9.20
C LYS A 151 19.43 5.99 -10.05
N LYS A 152 19.49 5.24 -11.16
CA LYS A 152 20.66 5.21 -12.06
C LYS A 152 20.98 6.56 -12.71
N GLU A 153 19.96 7.38 -12.97
CA GLU A 153 20.09 8.72 -13.55
C GLU A 153 20.61 9.77 -12.57
N THR A 154 20.74 9.43 -11.28
CA THR A 154 21.24 10.35 -10.24
C THR A 154 22.73 10.61 -10.41
N VAL A 155 23.12 11.88 -10.48
CA VAL A 155 24.52 12.32 -10.55
C VAL A 155 25.04 12.78 -9.18
N ARG A 156 24.16 13.41 -8.38
CA ARG A 156 24.47 13.86 -7.02
C ARG A 156 23.24 13.82 -6.13
N CYS A 157 23.47 13.77 -4.83
CA CYS A 157 22.42 13.90 -3.82
C CYS A 157 22.71 15.11 -2.92
N GLY A 158 21.65 15.81 -2.50
CA GLY A 158 21.74 16.85 -1.48
C GLY A 158 21.19 16.32 -0.16
N ILE A 159 21.95 16.51 0.92
CA ILE A 159 21.49 16.29 2.30
C ILE A 159 21.04 17.64 2.85
N VAL A 160 19.83 17.68 3.41
CA VAL A 160 19.14 18.90 3.86
C VAL A 160 18.62 18.68 5.27
N ALA A 161 19.20 19.38 6.26
CA ALA A 161 18.70 19.46 7.62
C ALA A 161 18.01 20.81 7.80
N TYR A 162 16.67 20.83 7.89
CA TYR A 162 15.94 22.08 7.67
C TYR A 162 14.63 22.18 8.46
N CYS A 163 14.07 23.39 8.52
CA CYS A 163 12.70 23.64 8.97
C CYS A 163 11.75 23.87 7.79
N THR A 164 10.52 23.38 7.90
CA THR A 164 9.50 23.56 6.87
C THR A 164 9.12 25.03 6.66
N PRO A 165 8.53 25.40 5.49
CA PRO A 165 8.18 26.79 5.20
C PRO A 165 7.35 27.45 6.32
N GLN A 166 7.59 28.74 6.56
CA GLN A 166 6.88 29.57 7.55
C GLN A 166 7.11 29.15 9.02
N ALA A 167 7.98 28.18 9.30
CA ALA A 167 8.30 27.82 10.68
C ALA A 167 8.94 29.01 11.42
N THR A 168 8.51 29.23 12.67
CA THR A 168 9.12 30.19 13.60
C THR A 168 9.64 29.48 14.84
N GLY A 169 10.65 30.04 15.52
CA GLY A 169 11.34 29.44 16.64
C GLY A 169 12.75 29.01 16.30
N LYS A 170 13.29 28.08 17.09
CA LYS A 170 14.68 27.63 16.95
C LYS A 170 14.77 26.12 16.79
N ALA A 171 15.68 25.66 15.92
CA ALA A 171 16.06 24.26 15.78
C ALA A 171 17.58 24.12 15.63
N CYS A 172 18.15 23.15 16.32
CA CYS A 172 19.56 22.79 16.23
C CYS A 172 19.68 21.39 15.62
N PHE A 173 20.60 21.23 14.65
CA PHE A 173 20.84 19.95 13.97
C PHE A 173 22.31 19.57 14.16
N ASP A 174 22.55 18.29 14.49
CA ASP A 174 23.90 17.78 14.70
C ASP A 174 23.97 16.26 14.42
N ASP A 175 25.18 15.70 14.36
CA ASP A 175 25.45 14.27 14.23
C ASP A 175 24.69 13.61 13.07
N ILE A 176 24.79 14.20 11.85
CA ILE A 176 24.24 13.58 10.64
C ILE A 176 25.05 12.34 10.31
N ARG A 177 24.36 11.22 10.06
CA ARG A 177 24.98 9.95 9.69
C ARG A 177 24.37 9.42 8.42
N VAL A 178 25.21 8.94 7.51
CA VAL A 178 24.81 8.28 6.27
C VAL A 178 25.47 6.93 6.20
N THR A 179 24.67 5.88 6.21
CA THR A 179 25.16 4.49 6.16
C THR A 179 24.36 3.69 5.14
N PRO A 180 25.00 2.73 4.42
CA PRO A 180 24.23 1.77 3.64
C PRO A 180 23.19 1.08 4.54
N TYR A 181 21.96 1.04 4.05
CA TYR A 181 20.88 0.34 4.74
C TYR A 181 20.85 -1.10 4.26
N VAL A 182 21.21 -2.02 5.11
CA VAL A 182 21.08 -3.45 4.84
C VAL A 182 19.69 -3.86 5.31
N LYS A 183 18.77 -4.09 4.35
CA LYS A 183 17.49 -4.71 4.65
C LYS A 183 17.75 -6.08 5.30
N GLN A 184 16.95 -6.44 6.31
CA GLN A 184 17.07 -7.78 6.91
C GLN A 184 16.93 -8.84 5.81
N ALA A 185 17.80 -9.87 5.87
CA ALA A 185 17.80 -10.94 4.87
C ALA A 185 16.45 -11.69 4.79
N VAL A 186 15.70 -11.73 5.90
CA VAL A 186 14.35 -12.28 6.01
C VAL A 186 13.43 -11.23 6.60
N GLY A 187 12.41 -10.83 5.86
CA GLY A 187 11.33 -9.95 6.29
C GLY A 187 10.15 -10.74 6.90
N ALA A 188 8.93 -10.37 6.52
CA ALA A 188 7.72 -11.00 6.98
C ALA A 188 7.43 -12.33 6.26
N ILE A 189 6.63 -13.19 6.88
CA ILE A 189 5.98 -14.33 6.21
C ILE A 189 4.54 -13.93 5.86
N PHE A 190 4.12 -14.18 4.64
CA PHE A 190 2.77 -13.97 4.13
C PHE A 190 2.04 -15.30 4.01
N SER A 191 0.73 -15.30 4.26
CA SER A 191 -0.15 -16.44 4.11
C SER A 191 -1.28 -16.11 3.14
N SER A 192 -1.69 -17.08 2.31
CA SER A 192 -2.88 -16.95 1.47
C SER A 192 -4.19 -17.05 2.27
N ALA A 193 -4.14 -17.50 3.53
CA ALA A 193 -5.30 -17.60 4.40
C ALA A 193 -5.66 -16.23 5.00
N TYR A 194 -6.92 -15.84 4.87
CA TYR A 194 -7.45 -14.60 5.45
C TYR A 194 -7.22 -14.54 6.96
N ARG A 195 -6.55 -13.46 7.43
CA ARG A 195 -6.15 -13.29 8.83
C ARG A 195 -5.40 -14.50 9.42
N ASN A 196 -4.63 -15.20 8.59
CA ASN A 196 -3.85 -16.39 8.96
C ASN A 196 -4.70 -17.49 9.62
N LEU A 197 -5.94 -17.65 9.19
CA LEU A 197 -6.91 -18.61 9.72
C LEU A 197 -7.43 -19.50 8.60
N ALA A 198 -7.34 -20.84 8.78
CA ALA A 198 -7.87 -21.80 7.82
C ALA A 198 -8.49 -23.03 8.51
N ALA A 199 -9.47 -23.66 7.85
CA ALA A 199 -10.11 -24.89 8.30
C ALA A 199 -9.78 -26.08 7.40
N ALA A 200 -9.60 -25.87 6.10
CA ALA A 200 -9.35 -26.93 5.11
C ALA A 200 -8.66 -26.34 3.88
N GLY A 201 -8.28 -27.21 2.94
CA GLY A 201 -7.65 -26.84 1.68
C GLY A 201 -6.15 -26.61 1.81
N LYS A 202 -5.56 -26.04 0.76
CA LYS A 202 -4.14 -25.67 0.73
C LYS A 202 -3.94 -24.23 1.13
N VAL A 203 -2.88 -23.98 1.88
CA VAL A 203 -2.41 -22.63 2.22
C VAL A 203 -1.00 -22.46 1.68
N ASP A 204 -0.79 -21.33 1.00
CA ASP A 204 0.51 -20.88 0.54
C ASP A 204 1.15 -19.98 1.57
N PHE A 205 2.42 -20.24 1.88
CA PHE A 205 3.27 -19.36 2.68
C PHE A 205 4.38 -18.80 1.80
N ARG A 206 4.65 -17.51 1.92
CA ARG A 206 5.71 -16.80 1.20
C ARG A 206 6.54 -16.00 2.20
N ALA A 207 7.84 -16.22 2.22
CA ALA A 207 8.79 -15.45 3.03
C ALA A 207 9.37 -14.32 2.19
N ASP A 208 9.32 -13.10 2.71
CA ASP A 208 9.99 -11.92 2.14
C ASP A 208 11.49 -12.02 2.38
N LEU A 209 12.26 -11.89 1.31
CA LEU A 209 13.71 -12.04 1.32
C LEU A 209 14.41 -10.78 0.80
N SER A 210 15.69 -10.65 1.17
CA SER A 210 16.60 -9.67 0.59
C SER A 210 17.92 -10.35 0.25
N ILE A 211 17.97 -11.02 -0.91
CA ILE A 211 19.20 -11.64 -1.42
C ILE A 211 19.95 -10.61 -2.28
N PRO A 212 21.25 -10.36 -2.01
CA PRO A 212 22.05 -9.40 -2.76
C PRO A 212 22.07 -9.67 -4.27
N HIS A 213 22.15 -8.60 -5.07
CA HIS A 213 22.09 -8.71 -6.54
C HIS A 213 23.26 -9.46 -7.17
N ASP A 214 24.42 -9.49 -6.51
CA ASP A 214 25.64 -10.21 -6.93
C ASP A 214 25.60 -11.70 -6.61
N LYS A 215 24.57 -12.19 -5.90
CA LYS A 215 24.39 -13.59 -5.52
C LYS A 215 23.24 -14.24 -6.29
N SER A 216 23.34 -15.54 -6.56
CA SER A 216 22.24 -16.32 -7.12
C SER A 216 21.27 -16.75 -6.03
N PRO A 217 19.94 -16.57 -6.18
CA PRO A 217 18.97 -17.11 -5.22
C PRO A 217 19.09 -18.62 -5.02
N ALA A 218 19.47 -19.36 -6.07
CA ALA A 218 19.60 -20.81 -6.03
C ALA A 218 20.72 -21.31 -5.10
N ASP A 219 21.67 -20.44 -4.73
CA ASP A 219 22.77 -20.80 -3.83
C ASP A 219 22.35 -20.76 -2.34
N PHE A 220 21.18 -20.17 -2.05
CA PHE A 220 20.66 -20.03 -0.69
C PHE A 220 19.67 -21.15 -0.36
N LYS A 221 19.58 -21.49 0.92
CA LYS A 221 18.65 -22.47 1.44
C LYS A 221 17.66 -21.81 2.39
N GLY A 222 16.34 -21.91 2.06
CA GLY A 222 15.25 -21.58 2.95
C GLY A 222 14.77 -22.81 3.71
N VAL A 223 14.38 -22.65 4.96
CA VAL A 223 13.78 -23.71 5.77
C VAL A 223 12.51 -23.20 6.43
N PHE A 224 11.35 -23.68 5.99
CA PHE A 224 10.10 -23.49 6.70
C PHE A 224 10.00 -24.50 7.85
N SER A 225 9.41 -24.10 8.97
CA SER A 225 9.11 -24.95 10.11
C SER A 225 7.69 -24.71 10.62
N TYR A 226 7.02 -25.80 11.05
CA TYR A 226 5.66 -25.77 11.58
C TYR A 226 5.42 -26.92 12.55
N LEU A 227 4.32 -26.88 13.30
CA LEU A 227 3.85 -28.02 14.07
C LEU A 227 2.90 -28.86 13.22
N GLY A 228 3.25 -30.13 13.03
CA GLY A 228 2.40 -31.08 12.32
C GLY A 228 1.15 -31.46 13.10
N ALA A 229 0.19 -32.15 12.46
CA ALA A 229 -1.05 -32.60 13.08
C ALA A 229 -0.81 -33.54 14.29
N ASP A 230 0.31 -34.23 14.30
CA ASP A 230 0.80 -35.07 15.41
C ASP A 230 1.41 -34.26 16.57
N GLY A 231 1.51 -32.93 16.45
CA GLY A 231 2.16 -32.03 17.40
C GLY A 231 3.68 -31.99 17.29
N GLY A 232 4.28 -32.83 16.45
CA GLY A 232 5.71 -32.85 16.18
C GLY A 232 6.15 -31.65 15.31
N ARG A 233 7.37 -31.13 15.55
CA ARG A 233 7.95 -30.11 14.68
C ARG A 233 8.36 -30.73 13.35
N LYS A 234 7.91 -30.11 12.27
CA LYS A 234 8.23 -30.47 10.88
C LYS A 234 9.04 -29.36 10.23
N THR A 235 9.87 -29.70 9.27
CA THR A 235 10.63 -28.74 8.47
C THR A 235 10.55 -29.11 6.99
N VAL A 236 10.54 -28.07 6.14
CA VAL A 236 10.58 -28.19 4.67
C VAL A 236 11.67 -27.30 4.15
N GLU A 237 12.65 -27.90 3.46
CA GLU A 237 13.70 -27.16 2.76
C GLU A 237 13.17 -26.68 1.41
N VAL A 238 13.45 -25.42 1.08
CA VAL A 238 13.05 -24.79 -0.19
C VAL A 238 14.21 -23.96 -0.73
N ALA A 239 14.37 -23.93 -2.03
CA ALA A 239 15.19 -22.91 -2.68
C ALA A 239 14.38 -21.61 -2.81
N PRO A 240 14.95 -20.41 -2.60
CA PRO A 240 14.30 -19.17 -2.96
C PRO A 240 13.89 -19.18 -4.43
N SER A 241 12.64 -18.86 -4.71
CA SER A 241 12.09 -18.79 -6.08
C SER A 241 12.50 -17.51 -6.81
N ALA A 242 12.81 -16.47 -6.04
CA ALA A 242 13.31 -15.18 -6.49
C ALA A 242 14.21 -14.56 -5.42
N ARG A 243 14.86 -13.42 -5.70
CA ARG A 243 15.69 -12.69 -4.73
C ARG A 243 14.92 -12.19 -3.52
N ASP A 244 13.64 -12.00 -3.69
CA ASP A 244 12.73 -11.46 -2.68
C ASP A 244 11.71 -12.49 -2.17
N CYS A 245 11.75 -13.76 -2.62
CA CYS A 245 10.73 -14.73 -2.27
C CYS A 245 11.26 -16.16 -2.11
N ALA A 246 10.84 -16.80 -1.03
CA ALA A 246 10.79 -18.27 -0.90
C ALA A 246 9.40 -18.68 -0.45
N GLY A 247 8.91 -19.82 -0.93
CA GLY A 247 7.56 -20.23 -0.58
C GLY A 247 7.35 -21.73 -0.56
N PHE A 248 6.32 -22.17 0.17
CA PHE A 248 5.81 -23.54 0.11
C PHE A 248 4.30 -23.54 0.31
N SER A 249 3.67 -24.63 -0.11
CA SER A 249 2.24 -24.86 0.04
C SER A 249 2.01 -26.13 0.84
N ILE A 250 1.04 -26.11 1.73
CA ILE A 250 0.71 -27.25 2.59
C ILE A 250 -0.81 -27.42 2.70
N ASP A 251 -1.26 -28.68 2.80
CA ASP A 251 -2.65 -28.93 3.18
C ASP A 251 -2.84 -28.56 4.66
N VAL A 252 -3.88 -27.79 4.94
CA VAL A 252 -4.22 -27.37 6.31
C VAL A 252 -4.39 -28.55 7.25
N ALA A 253 -4.84 -29.72 6.74
CA ALA A 253 -4.99 -30.92 7.53
C ALA A 253 -3.67 -31.46 8.13
N GLU A 254 -2.53 -31.10 7.53
CA GLU A 254 -1.21 -31.49 8.03
C GLU A 254 -0.70 -30.60 9.18
N LEU A 255 -1.31 -29.44 9.41
CA LEU A 255 -0.95 -28.53 10.49
C LEU A 255 -1.59 -28.92 11.81
N LYS A 256 -0.96 -28.61 12.94
CA LYS A 256 -1.54 -28.76 14.28
C LYS A 256 -2.82 -27.94 14.40
N GLU A 257 -3.89 -28.53 14.97
CA GLU A 257 -5.11 -27.79 15.32
C GLU A 257 -4.84 -26.77 16.44
N GLY A 258 -5.49 -25.63 16.35
CA GLY A 258 -5.31 -24.50 17.26
C GLY A 258 -4.25 -23.51 16.79
N GLU A 259 -3.79 -22.69 17.71
CA GLU A 259 -2.74 -21.70 17.45
C GLU A 259 -1.36 -22.35 17.35
N SER A 260 -0.58 -21.93 16.38
CA SER A 260 0.79 -22.36 16.15
C SER A 260 1.57 -21.26 15.41
N GLU A 261 2.86 -21.47 15.20
CA GLU A 261 3.71 -20.56 14.42
C GLU A 261 4.23 -21.28 13.17
N ILE A 262 4.20 -20.59 12.05
CA ILE A 262 4.97 -20.94 10.86
C ILE A 262 6.28 -20.16 10.94
N GLY A 263 7.40 -20.85 11.02
CA GLY A 263 8.74 -20.25 11.02
C GLY A 263 9.37 -20.34 9.64
N PHE A 264 10.27 -19.41 9.33
CA PHE A 264 11.16 -19.48 8.18
C PHE A 264 12.55 -19.01 8.57
N ALA A 265 13.60 -19.70 8.10
CA ALA A 265 14.99 -19.28 8.24
C ALA A 265 15.70 -19.38 6.88
N LEU A 266 16.57 -18.39 6.60
CA LEU A 266 17.41 -18.34 5.40
C LEU A 266 18.87 -18.63 5.78
N PHE A 267 19.51 -19.47 5.00
CA PHE A 267 20.93 -19.85 5.14
C PHE A 267 21.69 -19.50 3.85
N ASP A 268 22.93 -19.08 4.02
CA ASP A 268 23.84 -18.84 2.90
C ASP A 268 24.44 -20.17 2.36
N PRO A 269 25.25 -20.12 1.27
CA PRO A 269 25.90 -21.30 0.71
C PRO A 269 26.83 -22.04 1.68
N ASP A 270 27.38 -21.35 2.67
CA ASP A 270 28.28 -21.91 3.68
C ASP A 270 27.52 -22.50 4.88
N GLY A 271 26.18 -22.40 4.88
CA GLY A 271 25.30 -22.90 5.93
C GLY A 271 25.11 -21.95 7.12
N ALA A 272 25.61 -20.71 7.05
CA ALA A 272 25.38 -19.73 8.09
C ALA A 272 23.95 -19.15 7.99
N LYS A 273 23.24 -19.04 9.14
CA LYS A 273 21.91 -18.47 9.20
C LYS A 273 21.98 -16.95 9.04
N LEU A 274 21.32 -16.43 8.00
CA LEU A 274 21.26 -15.00 7.68
C LEU A 274 20.11 -14.26 8.36
N GLY A 275 19.01 -14.97 8.65
CA GLY A 275 17.86 -14.38 9.30
C GLY A 275 16.73 -15.39 9.47
N GLU A 276 15.73 -14.99 10.25
CA GLU A 276 14.50 -15.78 10.46
C GLU A 276 13.29 -14.89 10.71
N SER A 277 12.11 -15.43 10.45
CA SER A 277 10.83 -14.79 10.74
C SER A 277 9.81 -15.82 11.20
N LYS A 278 8.72 -15.36 11.82
CA LYS A 278 7.63 -16.19 12.30
C LYS A 278 6.28 -15.53 12.00
N LEU A 279 5.32 -16.36 11.65
CA LEU A 279 3.94 -15.97 11.40
C LEU A 279 3.03 -16.74 12.34
N PRO A 280 2.25 -16.10 13.23
CA PRO A 280 1.17 -16.74 13.93
C PRO A 280 0.12 -17.26 12.95
N PHE A 281 -0.24 -18.52 13.07
CA PHE A 281 -1.22 -19.19 12.22
C PHE A 281 -2.17 -20.04 13.06
N ARG A 282 -3.44 -20.07 12.68
CA ARG A 282 -4.46 -20.82 13.41
C ARG A 282 -5.22 -21.76 12.48
N ARG A 283 -5.08 -23.07 12.72
CA ARG A 283 -5.96 -24.08 12.14
C ARG A 283 -7.18 -24.27 13.02
N VAL A 284 -8.37 -24.24 12.43
CA VAL A 284 -9.65 -24.53 13.12
C VAL A 284 -10.38 -25.67 12.43
N LYS A 285 -11.31 -26.33 13.14
CA LYS A 285 -12.17 -27.37 12.52
C LYS A 285 -13.16 -26.76 11.54
N THR A 286 -13.67 -25.59 11.87
CA THR A 286 -14.67 -24.88 11.07
C THR A 286 -14.36 -23.39 11.15
N LEU A 287 -14.38 -22.69 10.01
CA LEU A 287 -14.21 -21.26 9.98
C LEU A 287 -15.35 -20.59 10.78
N PRO A 288 -15.04 -19.54 11.56
CA PRO A 288 -16.07 -18.76 12.22
C PRO A 288 -17.01 -18.16 11.17
N LYS A 289 -18.30 -18.20 11.44
CA LYS A 289 -19.29 -17.57 10.58
C LYS A 289 -19.09 -16.06 10.66
N ARG A 290 -18.80 -15.43 9.52
CA ARG A 290 -18.59 -13.97 9.39
C ARG A 290 -19.58 -13.41 8.38
N ARG A 291 -19.91 -12.13 8.53
CA ARG A 291 -20.78 -11.41 7.59
C ARG A 291 -20.04 -11.08 6.31
N VAL A 292 -18.80 -10.58 6.45
CA VAL A 292 -17.91 -10.28 5.33
C VAL A 292 -16.52 -10.83 5.63
N TRP A 293 -15.94 -11.54 4.68
CA TRP A 293 -14.59 -12.09 4.78
C TRP A 293 -13.98 -12.29 3.39
N ILE A 294 -12.70 -12.63 3.33
CA ILE A 294 -11.99 -12.89 2.07
C ILE A 294 -11.72 -14.38 1.94
N ASP A 295 -12.15 -14.99 0.84
CA ASP A 295 -11.93 -16.40 0.57
C ASP A 295 -10.53 -16.70 -0.01
N GLU A 296 -10.22 -17.98 -0.25
CA GLU A 296 -8.98 -18.47 -0.83
C GLU A 296 -8.72 -17.93 -2.25
N HIS A 297 -9.77 -17.48 -2.94
CA HIS A 297 -9.70 -16.86 -4.27
C HIS A 297 -9.62 -15.33 -4.19
N LYS A 298 -9.48 -14.76 -2.97
CA LYS A 298 -9.40 -13.31 -2.69
C LYS A 298 -10.69 -12.55 -3.05
N ARG A 299 -11.81 -13.23 -3.16
CA ARG A 299 -13.13 -12.62 -3.32
C ARG A 299 -13.65 -12.15 -1.96
N ALA A 300 -14.34 -11.03 -1.92
CA ALA A 300 -15.18 -10.73 -0.77
C ALA A 300 -16.37 -11.72 -0.76
N ILE A 301 -16.60 -12.32 0.40
CA ILE A 301 -17.79 -13.14 0.66
C ILE A 301 -18.69 -12.32 1.59
N VAL A 302 -19.88 -11.98 1.13
CA VAL A 302 -20.87 -11.18 1.87
C VAL A 302 -22.08 -12.06 2.15
N ASP A 303 -22.39 -12.26 3.43
CA ASP A 303 -23.49 -13.14 3.87
C ASP A 303 -23.47 -14.54 3.18
N GLY A 304 -22.25 -15.08 2.99
CA GLY A 304 -22.00 -16.41 2.40
C GLY A 304 -22.00 -16.47 0.88
N LYS A 305 -22.05 -15.33 0.17
CA LYS A 305 -22.01 -15.27 -1.29
C LYS A 305 -20.83 -14.42 -1.77
N PRO A 306 -20.16 -14.81 -2.87
CA PRO A 306 -19.18 -13.96 -3.52
C PRO A 306 -19.77 -12.58 -3.87
N PHE A 307 -18.96 -11.55 -3.74
CA PHE A 307 -19.34 -10.17 -4.01
C PHE A 307 -18.13 -9.43 -4.61
N PHE A 308 -18.31 -8.82 -5.78
CA PHE A 308 -17.30 -7.98 -6.41
C PHE A 308 -17.62 -6.51 -6.09
N PRO A 309 -16.88 -5.84 -5.17
CA PRO A 309 -17.10 -4.44 -4.88
C PRO A 309 -16.83 -3.58 -6.11
N PHE A 310 -17.84 -2.88 -6.56
CA PHE A 310 -17.74 -1.94 -7.68
C PHE A 310 -18.42 -0.64 -7.30
N GLY A 311 -17.63 0.40 -7.04
CA GLY A 311 -18.16 1.61 -6.43
C GLY A 311 -17.31 2.84 -6.61
N MET A 312 -17.61 3.86 -5.80
CA MET A 312 -16.89 5.13 -5.84
C MET A 312 -16.71 5.74 -4.45
N TYR A 313 -15.69 6.61 -4.36
CA TYR A 313 -15.51 7.52 -3.24
C TYR A 313 -16.52 8.66 -3.27
N THR A 314 -17.02 9.06 -2.08
CA THR A 314 -17.78 10.30 -1.90
C THR A 314 -17.30 11.08 -0.68
N GLY A 315 -17.28 12.41 -0.78
CA GLY A 315 -16.93 13.32 0.32
C GLY A 315 -18.11 14.16 0.80
N ASN A 316 -19.32 13.93 0.28
CA ASN A 316 -20.52 14.68 0.65
C ASN A 316 -21.79 13.84 0.47
N ARG A 317 -22.92 14.39 0.92
CA ARG A 317 -24.25 13.73 0.87
C ARG A 317 -25.08 14.08 -0.36
N ASN A 318 -24.56 14.97 -1.20
CA ASN A 318 -25.31 15.45 -2.36
C ASN A 318 -25.39 14.36 -3.42
N ARG A 319 -26.46 14.39 -4.21
CA ARG A 319 -26.68 13.53 -5.37
C ARG A 319 -26.62 12.01 -5.09
N ARG A 320 -26.86 11.59 -3.83
CA ARG A 320 -26.91 10.17 -3.50
C ARG A 320 -27.96 9.38 -4.30
N ASP A 321 -29.07 10.06 -4.67
CA ASP A 321 -30.12 9.47 -5.51
C ASP A 321 -29.64 9.25 -6.96
N ASP A 322 -28.73 10.08 -7.47
CA ASP A 322 -28.08 9.86 -8.77
C ASP A 322 -27.11 8.69 -8.68
N PHE A 323 -26.35 8.61 -7.57
CA PHE A 323 -25.40 7.52 -7.34
C PHE A 323 -26.08 6.14 -7.35
N VAL A 324 -27.18 5.97 -6.59
CA VAL A 324 -27.87 4.66 -6.48
C VAL A 324 -28.59 4.24 -7.76
N LYS A 325 -28.82 5.17 -8.71
CA LYS A 325 -29.31 4.87 -10.06
C LYS A 325 -28.20 4.46 -11.02
N GLY A 326 -26.95 4.69 -10.66
CA GLY A 326 -25.77 4.30 -11.43
C GLY A 326 -25.47 2.80 -11.36
N PRO A 327 -24.40 2.37 -12.02
CA PRO A 327 -24.04 0.94 -12.11
C PRO A 327 -23.39 0.35 -10.86
N PHE A 328 -23.26 1.09 -9.78
CA PHE A 328 -22.44 0.78 -8.64
C PHE A 328 -23.18 0.05 -7.53
N ASN A 329 -22.50 -0.89 -6.87
CA ASN A 329 -23.01 -1.66 -5.74
C ASN A 329 -22.32 -1.32 -4.41
N THR A 330 -21.34 -0.41 -4.43
CA THR A 330 -20.50 -0.07 -3.26
C THR A 330 -20.23 1.44 -3.23
N ILE A 331 -20.25 2.02 -2.03
CA ILE A 331 -19.81 3.40 -1.81
C ILE A 331 -18.76 3.45 -0.69
N MET A 332 -17.72 4.25 -0.85
CA MET A 332 -16.80 4.62 0.21
C MET A 332 -16.99 6.08 0.58
N SER A 333 -17.33 6.35 1.83
CA SER A 333 -17.58 7.72 2.28
C SER A 333 -16.41 8.26 3.11
N TYR A 334 -15.85 9.40 2.68
CA TYR A 334 -14.88 10.14 3.50
C TYR A 334 -15.49 10.76 4.75
N ILE A 335 -16.77 11.13 4.69
CA ILE A 335 -17.49 11.68 5.84
C ILE A 335 -18.14 10.55 6.64
N PRO A 336 -18.23 10.67 7.97
CA PRO A 336 -18.99 9.73 8.77
C PRO A 336 -20.46 9.72 8.35
N LEU A 337 -20.99 8.54 8.04
CA LEU A 337 -22.40 8.33 7.77
C LEU A 337 -23.15 8.10 9.10
N ASP A 338 -24.42 8.53 9.13
CA ASP A 338 -25.35 8.19 10.19
C ASP A 338 -26.23 6.98 9.84
N ALA A 339 -27.08 6.54 10.76
CA ALA A 339 -27.93 5.37 10.54
C ALA A 339 -28.91 5.55 9.38
N VAL A 340 -29.43 6.76 9.19
CA VAL A 340 -30.38 7.06 8.09
C VAL A 340 -29.72 6.89 6.73
N GLU A 341 -28.46 7.30 6.63
CA GLU A 341 -27.70 7.13 5.38
C GLU A 341 -27.29 5.69 5.14
N MET A 342 -26.89 4.98 6.20
CA MET A 342 -26.61 3.55 6.11
C MET A 342 -27.84 2.77 5.66
N ASP A 343 -29.04 3.07 6.21
CA ASP A 343 -30.32 2.50 5.78
C ASP A 343 -30.67 2.86 4.34
N PHE A 344 -30.42 4.11 3.93
CA PHE A 344 -30.62 4.54 2.54
C PHE A 344 -29.82 3.70 1.56
N PHE A 345 -28.52 3.52 1.79
CA PHE A 345 -27.67 2.71 0.92
C PHE A 345 -28.08 1.24 0.96
N HIS A 346 -28.38 0.70 2.12
CA HIS A 346 -28.87 -0.68 2.25
C HIS A 346 -30.14 -0.93 1.42
N THR A 347 -31.13 -0.04 1.56
CA THR A 347 -32.43 -0.16 0.86
C THR A 347 -32.28 -0.11 -0.67
N ASN A 348 -31.25 0.58 -1.14
CA ASN A 348 -30.92 0.68 -2.57
C ASN A 348 -29.90 -0.37 -3.03
N GLY A 349 -29.58 -1.40 -2.22
CA GLY A 349 -28.70 -2.50 -2.60
C GLY A 349 -27.20 -2.12 -2.64
N VAL A 350 -26.82 -0.98 -2.06
CA VAL A 350 -25.44 -0.49 -2.05
C VAL A 350 -24.77 -0.82 -0.72
N LYS A 351 -23.60 -1.42 -0.78
CA LYS A 351 -22.74 -1.68 0.39
C LYS A 351 -21.88 -0.45 0.69
N VAL A 352 -21.47 -0.32 1.96
CA VAL A 352 -20.72 0.82 2.47
C VAL A 352 -19.36 0.38 3.00
N ILE A 353 -18.30 0.97 2.47
CA ILE A 353 -16.99 0.98 3.10
C ILE A 353 -16.96 2.19 4.03
N TYR A 354 -17.01 1.95 5.35
CA TYR A 354 -17.12 3.00 6.35
C TYR A 354 -15.76 3.55 6.74
N SER A 355 -15.57 4.87 6.64
CA SER A 355 -14.27 5.50 6.87
C SER A 355 -14.01 5.84 8.35
N VAL A 356 -12.84 5.40 8.84
CA VAL A 356 -12.22 5.83 10.09
C VAL A 356 -10.77 6.28 9.87
N LYS A 357 -10.40 6.58 8.62
CA LYS A 357 -9.04 6.90 8.17
C LYS A 357 -8.44 8.18 8.75
N ASP A 358 -9.26 9.14 9.12
CA ASP A 358 -8.83 10.43 9.67
C ASP A 358 -8.93 10.49 11.21
N VAL A 359 -9.23 9.36 11.85
CA VAL A 359 -9.42 9.26 13.30
C VAL A 359 -8.12 8.80 13.98
N TYR A 360 -7.06 9.58 13.86
CA TYR A 360 -5.78 9.35 14.53
C TYR A 360 -5.37 10.62 15.28
N ALA A 361 -5.12 10.53 16.59
CA ALA A 361 -4.68 11.65 17.42
C ALA A 361 -3.37 12.28 16.88
N ALA A 362 -2.51 11.46 16.28
CA ALA A 362 -1.28 11.91 15.63
C ALA A 362 -1.52 12.83 14.41
N MET A 363 -2.74 12.95 13.90
CA MET A 363 -3.09 13.87 12.80
C MET A 363 -3.41 15.30 13.27
N GLY A 364 -3.45 15.53 14.57
CA GLY A 364 -3.71 16.86 15.15
C GLY A 364 -5.07 17.42 14.70
N GLU A 365 -5.09 18.65 14.19
CA GLU A 365 -6.31 19.36 13.75
C GLU A 365 -7.09 18.66 12.62
N LYS A 366 -6.46 17.74 11.90
CA LYS A 366 -7.14 16.93 10.86
C LYS A 366 -7.99 15.81 11.44
N ALA A 367 -7.77 15.44 12.70
CA ALA A 367 -8.59 14.48 13.41
C ALA A 367 -9.90 15.14 13.91
N PRO A 368 -10.96 14.36 14.20
CA PRO A 368 -12.12 14.90 14.90
C PRO A 368 -11.73 15.59 16.20
N SER A 369 -12.33 16.73 16.51
CA SER A 369 -11.95 17.57 17.66
C SER A 369 -12.04 16.86 19.04
N CYS A 370 -12.78 15.77 19.12
CA CYS A 370 -12.87 14.92 20.33
C CYS A 370 -11.74 13.87 20.41
N VAL A 371 -10.88 13.77 19.37
CA VAL A 371 -9.76 12.81 19.31
C VAL A 371 -8.47 13.56 19.62
N VAL A 372 -8.02 13.49 20.86
CA VAL A 372 -6.85 14.22 21.36
C VAL A 372 -5.70 13.31 21.79
N ASP A 373 -5.98 12.03 22.00
CA ASP A 373 -5.02 11.01 22.40
C ASP A 373 -5.49 9.61 21.98
N ALA A 374 -4.69 8.59 22.22
CA ALA A 374 -5.00 7.21 21.83
C ALA A 374 -6.28 6.66 22.52
N ALA A 375 -6.60 7.10 23.73
CA ALA A 375 -7.79 6.62 24.44
C ALA A 375 -9.08 7.18 23.83
N THR A 376 -9.09 8.46 23.49
CA THR A 376 -10.22 9.12 22.81
C THR A 376 -10.35 8.67 21.36
N GLU A 377 -9.24 8.34 20.70
CA GLU A 377 -9.19 7.69 19.39
C GLU A 377 -9.88 6.32 19.42
N ASP A 378 -9.49 5.45 20.37
CA ASP A 378 -10.08 4.12 20.54
C ASP A 378 -11.57 4.21 20.88
N ALA A 379 -11.96 5.13 21.77
CA ALA A 379 -13.35 5.36 22.16
C ALA A 379 -14.22 5.81 20.97
N TYR A 380 -13.71 6.70 20.13
CA TYR A 380 -14.41 7.15 18.92
C TYR A 380 -14.67 5.98 17.97
N VAL A 381 -13.63 5.17 17.68
CA VAL A 381 -13.75 4.01 16.80
C VAL A 381 -14.68 2.96 17.38
N GLN A 382 -14.59 2.67 18.69
CA GLN A 382 -15.50 1.77 19.38
C GLN A 382 -16.96 2.20 19.20
N ALA A 383 -17.28 3.48 19.37
CA ALA A 383 -18.63 4.00 19.19
C ALA A 383 -19.16 3.79 17.76
N LYS A 384 -18.28 3.93 16.74
CA LYS A 384 -18.67 3.66 15.34
C LYS A 384 -18.87 2.17 15.06
N VAL A 385 -18.01 1.33 15.61
CA VAL A 385 -18.14 -0.12 15.50
C VAL A 385 -19.43 -0.60 16.18
N ASP A 386 -19.73 -0.14 17.39
CA ASP A 386 -20.95 -0.50 18.11
C ASP A 386 -22.22 -0.09 17.37
N ALA A 387 -22.18 1.08 16.68
CA ALA A 387 -23.30 1.55 15.91
C ALA A 387 -23.53 0.74 14.62
N PHE A 388 -22.47 0.25 13.94
CA PHE A 388 -22.61 -0.21 12.56
C PHE A 388 -22.12 -1.62 12.27
N ARG A 389 -21.40 -2.31 13.15
CA ARG A 389 -20.89 -3.68 12.92
C ARG A 389 -21.97 -4.71 12.59
N THR A 390 -23.22 -4.47 12.98
CA THR A 390 -24.36 -5.34 12.65
C THR A 390 -25.18 -4.82 11.48
N HIS A 391 -24.85 -3.63 10.95
CA HIS A 391 -25.62 -3.01 9.90
C HIS A 391 -25.43 -3.74 8.57
N PRO A 392 -26.51 -4.11 7.83
CA PRO A 392 -26.40 -4.92 6.63
C PRO A 392 -25.72 -4.24 5.44
N ALA A 393 -25.62 -2.91 5.45
CA ALA A 393 -24.88 -2.18 4.43
C ALA A 393 -23.36 -2.24 4.64
N LEU A 394 -22.84 -2.49 5.85
CA LEU A 394 -21.41 -2.46 6.12
C LEU A 394 -20.68 -3.56 5.34
N LEU A 395 -19.65 -3.17 4.58
CA LEU A 395 -18.79 -4.05 3.81
C LEU A 395 -17.39 -4.16 4.42
N ALA A 396 -16.80 -3.02 4.76
CA ALA A 396 -15.43 -2.95 5.29
C ALA A 396 -15.21 -1.64 6.05
N TRP A 397 -14.11 -1.59 6.83
CA TRP A 397 -13.63 -0.39 7.50
C TRP A 397 -12.48 0.22 6.72
N TYR A 398 -12.59 1.48 6.29
CA TYR A 398 -11.50 2.21 5.63
C TYR A 398 -10.59 2.83 6.67
N VAL A 399 -9.36 2.33 6.76
CA VAL A 399 -8.45 2.63 7.88
C VAL A 399 -7.31 3.56 7.51
N ASN A 400 -6.95 3.63 6.23
CA ASN A 400 -5.76 4.38 5.78
C ASN A 400 -5.93 4.90 4.35
N ASP A 401 -5.54 6.17 4.17
CA ASP A 401 -5.54 6.90 2.91
C ASP A 401 -4.15 7.53 2.73
N GLU A 402 -3.28 6.82 2.00
CA GLU A 402 -1.93 7.26 1.61
C GLU A 402 -0.95 7.57 2.77
N ARG A 403 -1.26 7.15 4.02
CA ARG A 403 -0.35 7.31 5.16
C ARG A 403 0.55 6.09 5.28
N VAL A 404 1.82 6.35 5.50
CA VAL A 404 2.83 5.30 5.58
C VAL A 404 3.58 5.33 6.93
N LEU A 405 4.88 5.23 6.93
CA LEU A 405 5.70 4.94 8.11
C LEU A 405 5.48 5.88 9.30
N GLU A 406 5.17 7.14 9.07
CA GLU A 406 4.92 8.11 10.14
C GLU A 406 3.70 7.76 11.02
N LEU A 407 2.73 7.03 10.46
CA LEU A 407 1.56 6.54 11.19
C LEU A 407 1.55 5.02 11.37
N TYR A 408 2.66 4.31 11.11
CA TYR A 408 2.70 2.85 11.17
C TYR A 408 2.19 2.28 12.51
N LYS A 409 2.67 2.81 13.64
CA LYS A 409 2.26 2.31 14.97
C LYS A 409 0.77 2.55 15.26
N PRO A 410 0.20 3.76 15.05
CA PRO A 410 -1.24 3.99 15.15
C PRO A 410 -2.05 3.11 14.19
N LEU A 411 -1.63 2.94 12.94
CA LEU A 411 -2.30 2.11 11.95
C LEU A 411 -2.34 0.63 12.37
N LEU A 412 -1.21 0.10 12.86
CA LEU A 412 -1.14 -1.27 13.38
C LEU A 412 -2.03 -1.46 14.62
N ALA A 413 -2.05 -0.48 15.52
CA ALA A 413 -2.93 -0.50 16.70
C ALA A 413 -4.41 -0.51 16.27
N ARG A 414 -4.78 0.30 15.26
CA ARG A 414 -6.12 0.36 14.68
C ARG A 414 -6.54 -0.95 14.05
N GLN A 415 -5.66 -1.59 13.29
CA GLN A 415 -5.94 -2.92 12.71
C GLN A 415 -6.29 -3.93 13.82
N LYS A 416 -5.45 -4.02 14.84
CA LYS A 416 -5.67 -4.92 15.99
C LYS A 416 -6.94 -4.58 16.79
N LEU A 417 -7.26 -3.29 16.93
CA LEU A 417 -8.49 -2.83 17.57
C LEU A 417 -9.72 -3.31 16.81
N LEU A 418 -9.77 -3.07 15.48
CA LEU A 418 -10.88 -3.46 14.63
C LEU A 418 -11.03 -4.99 14.54
N GLU A 419 -9.95 -5.74 14.44
CA GLU A 419 -10.00 -7.22 14.48
C GLU A 419 -10.66 -7.75 15.77
N ARG A 420 -10.45 -7.07 16.90
CA ARG A 420 -11.05 -7.42 18.19
C ARG A 420 -12.51 -6.98 18.31
N LEU A 421 -12.84 -5.75 17.85
CA LEU A 421 -14.16 -5.14 18.03
C LEU A 421 -15.18 -5.63 16.98
N ASP A 422 -14.69 -5.86 15.77
CA ASP A 422 -15.49 -6.33 14.64
C ASP A 422 -14.73 -7.39 13.84
N PRO A 423 -14.71 -8.65 14.32
CA PRO A 423 -14.10 -9.73 13.57
C PRO A 423 -14.83 -10.09 12.27
N ASP A 424 -16.05 -9.57 12.08
CA ASP A 424 -16.95 -9.92 11.00
C ASP A 424 -16.74 -9.11 9.72
N HIS A 425 -15.98 -8.02 9.77
CA HIS A 425 -15.70 -7.20 8.60
C HIS A 425 -14.20 -6.96 8.41
N PRO A 426 -13.73 -6.95 7.15
CA PRO A 426 -12.33 -6.64 6.84
C PRO A 426 -12.05 -5.14 6.95
N THR A 427 -10.76 -4.82 7.04
CA THR A 427 -10.23 -3.47 6.86
C THR A 427 -9.70 -3.28 5.44
N TRP A 428 -9.78 -2.06 4.92
CA TRP A 428 -9.25 -1.67 3.62
C TRP A 428 -8.37 -0.43 3.75
N ALA A 429 -7.24 -0.42 3.06
CA ALA A 429 -6.33 0.71 2.96
C ALA A 429 -6.00 1.02 1.51
N VAL A 430 -5.69 2.29 1.21
CA VAL A 430 -5.23 2.73 -0.11
C VAL A 430 -3.88 3.44 0.03
N LEU A 431 -2.92 3.04 -0.80
CA LEU A 431 -1.56 3.57 -0.80
C LEU A 431 -1.07 3.74 -2.24
N TYR A 432 -0.30 4.80 -2.51
CA TYR A 432 0.42 4.99 -3.80
C TYR A 432 1.93 4.76 -3.67
N GLN A 433 2.43 4.58 -2.45
CA GLN A 433 3.84 4.32 -2.16
C GLN A 433 4.13 2.82 -2.36
N PHE A 434 4.29 2.39 -3.62
CA PHE A 434 4.43 0.98 -4.00
C PHE A 434 5.59 0.27 -3.29
N ASP A 435 6.67 0.98 -3.05
CA ASP A 435 7.88 0.50 -2.38
C ASP A 435 7.70 0.24 -0.87
N LEU A 436 6.62 0.75 -0.26
CA LEU A 436 6.31 0.56 1.16
C LEU A 436 5.13 -0.38 1.42
N LEU A 437 4.49 -0.90 0.37
CA LEU A 437 3.31 -1.76 0.52
C LEU A 437 3.57 -2.97 1.43
N ARG A 438 4.74 -3.60 1.25
CA ARG A 438 5.13 -4.82 1.97
C ARG A 438 5.31 -4.56 3.47
N GLU A 439 5.95 -3.46 3.83
CA GLU A 439 6.15 -3.02 5.20
C GLU A 439 4.82 -2.65 5.87
N MET A 440 3.90 -2.05 5.12
CA MET A 440 2.59 -1.65 5.63
C MET A 440 1.59 -2.80 5.75
N SER A 441 1.91 -4.00 5.25
CA SER A 441 1.01 -5.16 5.19
C SER A 441 0.32 -5.56 6.51
N PRO A 442 0.90 -5.38 7.71
CA PRO A 442 0.23 -5.72 8.96
C PRO A 442 -0.90 -4.76 9.37
N THR A 443 -1.07 -3.65 8.65
CA THR A 443 -1.99 -2.56 9.04
C THR A 443 -3.36 -2.62 8.35
N PHE A 444 -3.62 -3.63 7.54
CA PHE A 444 -4.88 -3.82 6.80
C PHE A 444 -5.09 -5.27 6.36
N ASP A 445 -6.33 -5.61 6.03
CA ASP A 445 -6.69 -6.91 5.42
C ASP A 445 -6.67 -6.84 3.89
N ILE A 446 -7.18 -5.77 3.29
CA ILE A 446 -7.36 -5.56 1.86
C ILE A 446 -6.59 -4.31 1.44
N ILE A 447 -5.91 -4.36 0.30
CA ILE A 447 -5.17 -3.23 -0.24
C ILE A 447 -5.85 -2.67 -1.49
N GLY A 448 -5.78 -1.36 -1.68
CA GLY A 448 -5.96 -0.67 -2.94
C GLY A 448 -4.75 0.18 -3.26
N THR A 449 -4.50 0.40 -4.53
CA THR A 449 -3.62 1.46 -5.00
C THR A 449 -4.38 2.30 -6.01
N ASP A 450 -3.96 3.54 -6.19
CA ASP A 450 -4.71 4.57 -6.89
C ASP A 450 -3.97 5.15 -8.11
N PRO A 451 -3.81 4.36 -9.18
CA PRO A 451 -3.17 4.79 -10.41
C PRO A 451 -4.06 5.77 -11.19
N TYR A 452 -3.65 7.03 -11.23
CA TYR A 452 -4.33 8.11 -11.93
C TYR A 452 -3.52 8.59 -13.15
N PRO A 453 -3.62 7.90 -14.32
CA PRO A 453 -2.75 8.20 -15.46
C PRO A 453 -3.15 9.45 -16.24
N VAL A 454 -4.42 9.81 -16.31
CA VAL A 454 -4.91 10.84 -17.25
C VAL A 454 -4.73 12.26 -16.68
N PRO A 455 -4.13 13.18 -17.44
CA PRO A 455 -3.63 13.05 -18.82
C PRO A 455 -2.14 12.78 -18.96
N GLU A 456 -1.37 12.63 -17.86
CA GLU A 456 0.09 12.75 -17.84
C GLU A 456 0.84 11.44 -18.08
N LYS A 457 0.19 10.28 -17.86
CA LYS A 457 0.81 8.95 -17.98
C LYS A 457 0.06 8.08 -18.98
N PRO A 458 0.71 7.05 -19.54
CA PRO A 458 0.01 6.06 -20.36
C PRO A 458 -0.97 5.24 -19.52
N LEU A 459 -2.05 4.75 -20.13
CA LEU A 459 -3.07 3.93 -19.43
C LEU A 459 -2.47 2.63 -18.87
N SER A 460 -1.39 2.09 -19.47
CA SER A 460 -0.64 0.94 -18.98
C SER A 460 -0.10 1.11 -17.54
N PHE A 461 -0.05 2.34 -17.02
CA PHE A 461 0.29 2.59 -15.62
C PHE A 461 -0.67 1.88 -14.66
N VAL A 462 -1.93 1.64 -15.05
CA VAL A 462 -2.89 0.88 -14.23
C VAL A 462 -2.48 -0.60 -14.14
N THR A 463 -2.09 -1.21 -15.27
CA THR A 463 -1.55 -2.58 -15.28
C THR A 463 -0.31 -2.70 -14.42
N GLN A 464 0.66 -1.78 -14.60
CA GLN A 464 1.89 -1.75 -13.83
C GLN A 464 1.60 -1.66 -12.32
N ALA A 465 0.84 -0.65 -11.90
CA ALA A 465 0.49 -0.42 -10.50
C ALA A 465 -0.22 -1.62 -9.86
N THR A 466 -1.17 -2.25 -10.58
CA THR A 466 -1.90 -3.40 -10.07
C THR A 466 -0.99 -4.64 -9.93
N ARG A 467 -0.08 -4.87 -10.89
CA ARG A 467 0.90 -5.96 -10.80
C ARG A 467 1.89 -5.72 -9.66
N GLU A 468 2.48 -4.52 -9.56
CA GLU A 468 3.38 -4.17 -8.44
C GLU A 468 2.69 -4.37 -7.08
N THR A 469 1.40 -4.02 -6.98
CA THR A 469 0.61 -4.27 -5.77
C THR A 469 0.46 -5.77 -5.49
N ASN A 470 0.12 -6.59 -6.50
CA ASN A 470 0.01 -8.03 -6.34
C ASN A 470 1.33 -8.69 -5.92
N ASP A 471 2.42 -8.27 -6.56
CA ASP A 471 3.77 -8.80 -6.34
C ASP A 471 4.33 -8.39 -4.97
N ALA A 472 3.99 -7.19 -4.48
CA ALA A 472 4.34 -6.76 -3.13
C ALA A 472 3.84 -7.75 -2.06
N PHE A 473 2.73 -8.41 -2.29
CA PHE A 473 2.13 -9.38 -1.37
C PHE A 473 2.22 -10.83 -1.87
N PHE A 474 3.05 -11.11 -2.88
CA PHE A 474 3.21 -12.45 -3.48
C PHE A 474 1.86 -13.09 -3.89
N GLY A 475 0.91 -12.26 -4.32
CA GLY A 475 -0.43 -12.71 -4.66
C GLY A 475 -1.27 -13.21 -3.49
N THR A 476 -0.92 -12.96 -2.25
CA THR A 476 -1.66 -13.47 -1.06
C THR A 476 -2.77 -12.56 -0.56
N ARG A 477 -2.85 -11.30 -1.01
CA ARG A 477 -3.84 -10.31 -0.55
C ARG A 477 -4.93 -10.05 -1.58
N ALA A 478 -6.14 -9.76 -1.10
CA ALA A 478 -7.20 -9.18 -1.93
C ALA A 478 -6.89 -7.72 -2.27
N MET A 479 -7.25 -7.30 -3.49
CA MET A 479 -7.00 -5.95 -3.99
C MET A 479 -8.30 -5.31 -4.48
N TRP A 480 -8.68 -4.17 -3.89
CA TRP A 480 -9.74 -3.29 -4.41
C TRP A 480 -9.09 -2.02 -4.92
N GLN A 481 -8.83 -1.97 -6.23
CA GLN A 481 -8.09 -0.88 -6.88
C GLN A 481 -8.93 0.38 -7.01
N VAL A 482 -8.25 1.52 -7.11
CA VAL A 482 -8.88 2.84 -7.16
C VAL A 482 -8.58 3.54 -8.50
N PRO A 483 -9.24 3.16 -9.61
CA PRO A 483 -9.03 3.82 -10.89
C PRO A 483 -9.55 5.26 -10.90
N GLN A 484 -8.98 6.05 -11.81
CA GLN A 484 -9.32 7.46 -11.99
C GLN A 484 -10.69 7.65 -12.63
N ALA A 485 -11.54 8.46 -11.99
CA ALA A 485 -12.81 8.93 -12.51
C ALA A 485 -13.04 10.41 -12.18
N PHE A 486 -11.99 11.23 -12.34
CA PHE A 486 -12.01 12.66 -12.02
C PHE A 486 -11.04 13.45 -12.91
N ASP A 487 -11.24 14.75 -12.94
CA ASP A 487 -10.38 15.73 -13.60
C ASP A 487 -9.43 16.37 -12.57
N TRP A 488 -8.11 16.27 -12.78
CA TRP A 488 -7.10 16.89 -11.90
C TRP A 488 -7.29 18.41 -11.72
N GLY A 489 -7.94 19.09 -12.68
CA GLY A 489 -8.21 20.52 -12.61
C GLY A 489 -9.08 20.93 -11.41
N VAL A 490 -9.81 19.99 -10.78
CA VAL A 490 -10.56 20.27 -9.54
C VAL A 490 -9.65 20.43 -8.32
N TYR A 491 -8.42 19.90 -8.38
CA TYR A 491 -7.45 19.92 -7.27
C TYR A 491 -6.29 20.88 -7.48
N ASN A 492 -5.87 21.08 -8.72
CA ASN A 492 -4.71 21.91 -9.06
C ASN A 492 -4.97 22.77 -10.31
N LYS A 493 -4.03 23.68 -10.65
CA LYS A 493 -4.13 24.56 -11.83
C LYS A 493 -3.39 24.02 -13.06
N ARG A 494 -2.95 22.76 -13.05
CA ARG A 494 -2.28 22.17 -14.21
C ARG A 494 -3.31 21.91 -15.32
N PRO A 495 -2.89 21.98 -16.59
CA PRO A 495 -3.73 21.52 -17.70
C PRO A 495 -4.18 20.08 -17.43
N SER A 496 -5.46 19.86 -17.49
CA SER A 496 -6.05 18.56 -17.15
C SER A 496 -7.39 18.36 -17.86
N ARG A 497 -7.85 17.13 -17.84
CA ARG A 497 -9.16 16.76 -18.38
C ARG A 497 -9.72 15.54 -17.63
N MET A 498 -11.01 15.35 -17.77
CA MET A 498 -11.66 14.11 -17.37
C MET A 498 -11.20 12.95 -18.27
N PRO A 499 -10.99 11.74 -17.77
CA PRO A 499 -10.88 10.55 -18.60
C PRO A 499 -12.14 10.36 -19.45
N THR A 500 -11.99 9.92 -20.69
CA THR A 500 -13.12 9.51 -21.53
C THR A 500 -13.72 8.18 -21.04
N ALA A 501 -14.92 7.83 -21.51
CA ALA A 501 -15.53 6.54 -21.20
C ALA A 501 -14.64 5.36 -21.62
N ASP A 502 -14.01 5.44 -22.79
CA ASP A 502 -13.12 4.37 -23.30
C ASP A 502 -11.83 4.27 -22.50
N GLU A 503 -11.25 5.39 -22.05
CA GLU A 503 -10.09 5.37 -21.15
C GLU A 503 -10.44 4.75 -19.80
N MET A 504 -11.64 5.07 -19.25
CA MET A 504 -12.11 4.45 -18.01
C MET A 504 -12.37 2.95 -18.18
N LYS A 505 -13.04 2.53 -19.26
CA LYS A 505 -13.20 1.09 -19.59
C LYS A 505 -11.84 0.38 -19.63
N SER A 506 -10.88 0.97 -20.34
CA SER A 506 -9.52 0.41 -20.40
C SER A 506 -8.88 0.29 -19.02
N MET A 507 -8.91 1.34 -18.19
CA MET A 507 -8.37 1.31 -16.83
C MET A 507 -9.03 0.22 -15.96
N PHE A 508 -10.35 0.05 -16.05
CA PHE A 508 -11.08 -0.96 -15.29
C PHE A 508 -10.69 -2.38 -15.73
N TRP A 509 -10.66 -2.63 -17.04
CA TRP A 509 -10.27 -3.93 -17.58
C TRP A 509 -8.81 -4.26 -17.29
N GLN A 510 -7.91 -3.29 -17.38
CA GLN A 510 -6.50 -3.46 -17.02
C GLN A 510 -6.33 -3.86 -15.55
N ALA A 511 -7.02 -3.18 -14.63
CA ALA A 511 -6.98 -3.53 -13.20
C ALA A 511 -7.52 -4.95 -12.95
N ILE A 512 -8.68 -5.30 -13.54
CA ILE A 512 -9.29 -6.62 -13.38
C ILE A 512 -8.39 -7.72 -13.94
N ALA A 513 -7.86 -7.54 -15.14
CA ALA A 513 -6.98 -8.52 -15.80
C ALA A 513 -5.65 -8.71 -15.05
N SER A 514 -5.19 -7.68 -14.32
CA SER A 514 -3.96 -7.69 -13.51
C SER A 514 -4.17 -8.17 -12.07
N GLY A 515 -5.39 -8.59 -11.70
CA GLY A 515 -5.65 -9.28 -10.43
C GLY A 515 -6.56 -8.55 -9.44
N ALA A 516 -7.09 -7.37 -9.76
CA ALA A 516 -8.04 -6.68 -8.87
C ALA A 516 -9.29 -7.53 -8.57
N ASN A 517 -9.73 -7.51 -7.32
CA ASN A 517 -10.90 -8.22 -6.81
C ASN A 517 -12.06 -7.26 -6.49
N GLY A 518 -11.90 -5.98 -6.80
CA GLY A 518 -12.88 -4.91 -6.69
C GLY A 518 -12.33 -3.61 -7.27
N LEU A 519 -13.21 -2.67 -7.59
CA LEU A 519 -12.88 -1.35 -8.09
C LEU A 519 -13.68 -0.29 -7.34
N ILE A 520 -13.00 0.66 -6.69
CA ILE A 520 -13.63 1.77 -5.97
C ILE A 520 -13.08 3.08 -6.54
N LEU A 521 -13.78 3.65 -7.51
CA LEU A 521 -13.31 4.75 -8.34
C LEU A 521 -13.17 6.06 -7.54
N TYR A 522 -12.14 6.81 -7.78
CA TYR A 522 -11.99 8.17 -7.28
C TYR A 522 -12.42 9.18 -8.36
N SER A 523 -13.42 10.08 -8.14
CA SER A 523 -14.36 10.10 -7.05
C SER A 523 -15.69 10.74 -7.47
N PHE A 524 -16.80 10.28 -6.92
CA PHE A 524 -18.12 10.86 -7.13
C PHE A 524 -18.23 12.29 -6.60
N SER A 525 -17.50 12.62 -5.51
CA SER A 525 -17.48 13.99 -4.98
C SER A 525 -16.71 14.96 -5.89
N ALA A 526 -15.64 14.51 -6.56
CA ALA A 526 -14.84 15.38 -7.42
C ALA A 526 -15.65 15.96 -8.60
N ILE A 527 -16.54 15.16 -9.18
CA ILE A 527 -17.39 15.59 -10.29
C ILE A 527 -18.52 16.55 -9.87
N GLN A 528 -18.68 16.79 -8.56
CA GLN A 528 -19.69 17.71 -8.01
C GLN A 528 -19.13 19.09 -7.67
N TYR A 529 -17.83 19.36 -7.86
CA TYR A 529 -17.23 20.66 -7.52
C TYR A 529 -17.69 21.81 -8.44
N GLY A 530 -18.26 21.50 -9.59
CA GLY A 530 -18.87 22.47 -10.51
C GLY A 530 -17.86 23.35 -11.26
N LYS A 531 -16.59 23.36 -10.88
CA LYS A 531 -15.50 24.11 -11.55
C LYS A 531 -14.13 23.59 -11.20
N ARG A 532 -13.17 23.83 -12.10
CA ARG A 532 -11.73 23.66 -11.87
C ARG A 532 -11.17 24.78 -10.99
N LYS A 533 -9.93 24.61 -10.52
CA LYS A 533 -9.17 25.64 -9.77
C LYS A 533 -8.83 26.88 -10.61
N ASP A 534 -8.84 26.78 -11.92
CA ASP A 534 -8.67 27.92 -12.86
C ASP A 534 -9.98 28.67 -13.13
N GLY A 535 -11.10 28.22 -12.58
CA GLY A 535 -12.43 28.79 -12.74
C GLY A 535 -13.26 28.19 -13.88
N THR A 536 -12.70 27.30 -14.70
CA THR A 536 -13.43 26.62 -15.80
C THR A 536 -14.62 25.86 -15.23
N PRO A 537 -15.85 26.10 -15.70
CA PRO A 537 -17.04 25.39 -15.25
C PRO A 537 -16.97 23.89 -15.61
N LEU A 538 -17.48 23.05 -14.72
CA LEU A 538 -17.64 21.61 -14.91
C LEU A 538 -19.10 21.25 -14.66
N ASP A 539 -19.73 20.67 -15.67
CA ASP A 539 -21.09 20.17 -15.56
C ASP A 539 -21.08 18.74 -15.01
N PHE A 540 -21.96 18.47 -14.04
CA PHE A 540 -22.04 17.14 -13.41
C PHE A 540 -22.43 16.06 -14.42
N GLU A 541 -23.48 16.30 -15.22
CA GLU A 541 -24.00 15.28 -16.14
C GLU A 541 -22.99 14.90 -17.22
N SER A 542 -22.22 15.90 -17.71
CA SER A 542 -21.17 15.66 -18.71
C SER A 542 -20.03 14.79 -18.18
N GLN A 543 -19.80 14.79 -16.86
CA GLN A 543 -18.81 13.94 -16.19
C GLN A 543 -19.41 12.60 -15.73
N TRP A 544 -20.66 12.61 -15.24
CA TRP A 544 -21.32 11.43 -14.71
C TRP A 544 -21.68 10.40 -15.79
N LYS A 545 -22.18 10.89 -16.94
CA LYS A 545 -22.58 10.02 -18.06
C LYS A 545 -21.46 9.08 -18.55
N PRO A 546 -20.25 9.55 -18.87
CA PRO A 546 -19.15 8.63 -19.28
C PRO A 546 -18.73 7.66 -18.17
N ILE A 547 -18.83 8.05 -16.89
CA ILE A 547 -18.56 7.14 -15.77
C ILE A 547 -19.61 6.01 -15.74
N CYS A 548 -20.89 6.35 -15.87
CA CYS A 548 -21.95 5.35 -15.92
C CYS A 548 -21.82 4.43 -17.14
N GLU A 549 -21.48 4.98 -18.31
CA GLU A 549 -21.28 4.20 -19.53
C GLU A 549 -20.16 3.15 -19.34
N ALA A 550 -19.01 3.56 -18.81
CA ALA A 550 -17.93 2.65 -18.51
C ALA A 550 -18.31 1.63 -17.41
N GLY A 551 -19.07 2.08 -16.42
CA GLY A 551 -19.53 1.26 -15.31
C GLY A 551 -20.53 0.18 -15.71
N GLU A 552 -21.49 0.48 -16.60
CA GLU A 552 -22.48 -0.51 -17.07
C GLU A 552 -21.81 -1.65 -17.85
N GLU A 553 -20.71 -1.39 -18.55
CA GLU A 553 -19.94 -2.45 -19.21
C GLU A 553 -19.36 -3.44 -18.19
N ILE A 554 -18.75 -2.95 -17.11
CA ILE A 554 -18.18 -3.81 -16.05
C ILE A 554 -19.29 -4.54 -15.29
N LYS A 555 -20.37 -3.86 -14.92
CA LYS A 555 -21.52 -4.41 -14.20
C LYS A 555 -22.08 -5.66 -14.87
N ARG A 556 -22.13 -5.69 -16.19
CA ARG A 556 -22.58 -6.84 -16.98
C ARG A 556 -21.80 -8.12 -16.66
N PHE A 557 -20.51 -8.01 -16.30
CA PHE A 557 -19.62 -9.14 -16.08
C PHE A 557 -19.36 -9.45 -14.58
N ILE A 558 -19.90 -8.67 -13.65
CA ILE A 558 -19.74 -8.95 -12.20
C ILE A 558 -20.08 -10.41 -11.85
N PRO A 559 -21.16 -11.04 -12.36
CA PRO A 559 -21.46 -12.43 -12.06
C PRO A 559 -20.38 -13.43 -12.52
N VAL A 560 -19.49 -13.02 -13.45
CA VAL A 560 -18.33 -13.84 -13.86
C VAL A 560 -17.18 -13.63 -12.87
N PHE A 561 -16.91 -12.40 -12.43
CA PHE A 561 -15.86 -12.10 -11.45
C PHE A 561 -16.12 -12.73 -10.09
N GLU A 562 -17.37 -12.98 -9.76
CA GLU A 562 -17.84 -13.66 -8.54
C GLU A 562 -17.73 -15.18 -8.64
N SER A 563 -17.47 -15.75 -9.81
CA SER A 563 -17.30 -17.18 -10.00
C SER A 563 -15.88 -17.65 -9.70
N ASP A 564 -15.64 -18.97 -9.75
CA ASP A 564 -14.35 -19.55 -9.41
C ASP A 564 -13.29 -19.20 -10.46
N PRO A 565 -12.04 -18.94 -10.05
CA PRO A 565 -10.96 -18.74 -11.01
C PRO A 565 -10.70 -20.01 -11.82
N ALA A 566 -10.31 -19.81 -13.07
CA ALA A 566 -9.83 -20.85 -13.97
C ALA A 566 -8.35 -20.63 -14.32
N PRO A 567 -7.63 -21.65 -14.77
CA PRO A 567 -6.28 -21.45 -15.29
C PRO A 567 -6.27 -20.41 -16.40
N ALA A 568 -5.40 -19.41 -16.28
CA ALA A 568 -5.19 -18.41 -17.32
C ALA A 568 -4.61 -19.03 -18.58
N ALA A 569 -4.92 -18.47 -19.74
CA ALA A 569 -4.26 -18.83 -20.99
C ALA A 569 -2.78 -18.41 -20.96
N THR A 570 -1.94 -19.17 -21.65
CA THR A 570 -0.50 -18.88 -21.80
C THR A 570 -0.19 -18.38 -23.22
N GLY A 571 1.01 -17.83 -23.45
CA GLY A 571 1.43 -17.35 -24.78
C GLY A 571 1.04 -15.90 -25.08
N ALA A 572 0.29 -15.23 -24.20
CA ALA A 572 0.05 -13.80 -24.35
C ALA A 572 1.35 -12.99 -24.13
N PRO A 573 1.52 -11.85 -24.82
CA PRO A 573 2.61 -10.91 -24.55
C PRO A 573 2.63 -10.47 -23.07
N GLU A 574 3.81 -10.21 -22.53
CA GLU A 574 3.96 -9.75 -21.14
C GLU A 574 3.15 -8.49 -20.83
N ALA A 575 3.02 -7.59 -21.80
CA ALA A 575 2.24 -6.37 -21.67
C ALA A 575 0.72 -6.60 -21.65
N TRP A 576 0.25 -7.81 -21.96
CA TRP A 576 -1.18 -8.12 -21.89
C TRP A 576 -1.59 -8.59 -20.50
N GLY A 577 -2.75 -8.14 -20.05
CA GLY A 577 -3.45 -8.72 -18.90
C GLY A 577 -4.20 -9.98 -19.32
N VAL A 578 -4.10 -11.06 -18.54
CA VAL A 578 -4.79 -12.35 -18.80
C VAL A 578 -5.41 -12.85 -17.51
N ARG A 579 -6.72 -13.10 -17.53
CA ARG A 579 -7.44 -13.72 -16.40
C ARG A 579 -8.57 -14.60 -16.88
N ALA A 580 -8.89 -15.66 -16.15
CA ALA A 580 -9.97 -16.56 -16.51
C ALA A 580 -10.79 -16.99 -15.29
N TRP A 581 -12.07 -17.29 -15.55
CA TRP A 581 -13.03 -17.78 -14.56
C TRP A 581 -13.79 -18.98 -15.10
N ARG A 582 -14.34 -19.79 -14.20
CA ARG A 582 -15.25 -20.90 -14.54
C ARG A 582 -16.64 -20.54 -14.06
N LYS A 583 -17.56 -20.35 -14.99
CA LYS A 583 -18.96 -20.07 -14.70
C LYS A 583 -19.87 -20.96 -15.54
N ASP A 584 -20.84 -21.60 -14.89
CA ASP A 584 -21.84 -22.49 -15.53
C ASP A 584 -21.21 -23.59 -16.41
N GLY A 585 -20.04 -24.11 -16.01
CA GLY A 585 -19.29 -25.15 -16.74
C GLY A 585 -18.39 -24.62 -17.87
N GLU A 586 -18.50 -23.37 -18.26
CA GLU A 586 -17.72 -22.72 -19.31
C GLU A 586 -16.56 -21.91 -18.73
N ILE A 587 -15.52 -21.69 -19.55
CA ILE A 587 -14.39 -20.81 -19.23
C ILE A 587 -14.66 -19.42 -19.80
N TRP A 588 -14.49 -18.41 -18.97
CA TRP A 588 -14.55 -17.01 -19.34
C TRP A 588 -13.13 -16.45 -19.35
N LEU A 589 -12.62 -16.09 -20.51
CA LEU A 589 -11.24 -15.62 -20.73
C LEU A 589 -11.22 -14.12 -21.02
N LEU A 590 -10.59 -13.36 -20.15
CA LEU A 590 -10.30 -11.94 -20.33
C LEU A 590 -8.87 -11.77 -20.87
N LEU A 591 -8.73 -11.03 -21.96
CA LEU A 591 -7.46 -10.58 -22.53
C LEU A 591 -7.49 -9.05 -22.64
N VAL A 592 -6.44 -8.37 -22.24
CA VAL A 592 -6.33 -6.91 -22.29
C VAL A 592 -4.98 -6.51 -22.85
N ASN A 593 -4.96 -5.87 -24.00
CA ASN A 593 -3.76 -5.20 -24.51
C ASN A 593 -3.57 -3.86 -23.77
N ALA A 594 -2.61 -3.78 -22.86
CA ALA A 594 -2.32 -2.55 -22.11
C ALA A 594 -1.35 -1.59 -22.81
N GLN A 595 -1.00 -1.84 -24.08
CA GLN A 595 -0.07 -1.00 -24.85
C GLN A 595 -0.81 0.07 -25.65
N ASP A 596 -0.10 1.16 -25.99
CA ASP A 596 -0.57 2.23 -26.88
C ASP A 596 -0.46 1.89 -28.37
N LYS A 597 -0.26 0.62 -28.70
CA LYS A 597 -0.20 0.08 -30.07
C LYS A 597 -1.05 -1.18 -30.18
N ALA A 598 -1.58 -1.41 -31.37
CA ALA A 598 -2.23 -2.68 -31.69
C ALA A 598 -1.24 -3.85 -31.62
N ASP A 599 -1.72 -4.99 -31.17
CA ASP A 599 -0.90 -6.17 -31.02
C ASP A 599 -1.72 -7.44 -31.29
N GLU A 600 -1.04 -8.53 -31.65
CA GLU A 600 -1.65 -9.81 -31.95
C GLU A 600 -0.93 -10.93 -31.20
N ALA A 601 -1.69 -11.85 -30.65
CA ALA A 601 -1.15 -12.99 -29.94
C ALA A 601 -1.92 -14.27 -30.25
N GLU A 602 -1.22 -15.39 -30.22
CA GLU A 602 -1.83 -16.71 -30.13
C GLU A 602 -1.71 -17.22 -28.69
N VAL A 603 -2.85 -17.36 -28.01
CA VAL A 603 -2.92 -17.83 -26.63
C VAL A 603 -3.35 -19.27 -26.57
N THR A 604 -2.82 -20.02 -25.59
CA THR A 604 -3.11 -21.43 -25.39
C THR A 604 -3.90 -21.61 -24.10
N LEU A 605 -5.07 -22.22 -24.20
CA LEU A 605 -5.93 -22.59 -23.06
C LEU A 605 -5.46 -23.90 -22.41
N ALA A 606 -5.84 -24.10 -21.15
CA ALA A 606 -5.49 -25.30 -20.39
C ALA A 606 -6.16 -26.57 -20.92
N ALA A 607 -7.30 -26.46 -21.60
CA ALA A 607 -8.06 -27.59 -22.15
C ALA A 607 -8.51 -27.31 -23.59
N ASP A 608 -8.86 -28.37 -24.30
CA ASP A 608 -9.46 -28.27 -25.63
C ASP A 608 -10.82 -27.58 -25.54
N PHE A 609 -11.20 -26.85 -26.58
CA PHE A 609 -12.47 -26.14 -26.65
C PHE A 609 -13.10 -26.27 -28.05
N ALA A 610 -14.42 -26.14 -28.12
CA ALA A 610 -15.14 -26.19 -29.40
C ALA A 610 -15.20 -24.78 -30.04
N GLU A 611 -15.59 -23.78 -29.27
CA GLU A 611 -15.89 -22.43 -29.75
C GLU A 611 -15.43 -21.37 -28.73
N ALA A 612 -15.02 -20.21 -29.22
CA ALA A 612 -14.78 -18.99 -28.43
C ALA A 612 -15.76 -17.90 -28.89
N VAL A 613 -16.75 -17.58 -28.05
CA VAL A 613 -17.76 -16.55 -28.32
C VAL A 613 -17.27 -15.23 -27.73
N ALA A 614 -17.12 -14.21 -28.57
CA ALA A 614 -16.75 -12.88 -28.12
C ALA A 614 -17.96 -12.20 -27.43
N GLU A 615 -17.88 -12.04 -26.13
CA GLU A 615 -18.87 -11.31 -25.33
C GLU A 615 -18.52 -9.81 -25.24
N LEU A 616 -17.23 -9.49 -25.41
CA LEU A 616 -16.67 -8.13 -25.53
C LEU A 616 -15.47 -8.17 -26.48
N GLY A 617 -15.30 -7.08 -27.26
CA GLY A 617 -14.15 -6.91 -28.14
C GLY A 617 -14.26 -7.68 -29.46
N PRO A 618 -13.14 -7.88 -30.19
CA PRO A 618 -13.13 -8.50 -31.50
C PRO A 618 -13.36 -10.02 -31.43
N ALA A 619 -13.87 -10.59 -32.51
CA ALA A 619 -13.89 -12.04 -32.68
C ALA A 619 -12.45 -12.61 -32.70
N ALA A 620 -12.29 -13.78 -32.12
CA ALA A 620 -11.01 -14.51 -32.13
C ALA A 620 -11.04 -15.67 -33.12
N GLN A 621 -9.88 -16.07 -33.62
CA GLN A 621 -9.73 -17.19 -34.51
C GLN A 621 -9.22 -18.42 -33.75
N LYS A 622 -9.95 -19.53 -33.78
CA LYS A 622 -9.45 -20.81 -33.31
C LYS A 622 -8.42 -21.35 -34.33
N THR A 623 -7.19 -21.59 -33.88
CA THR A 623 -6.07 -22.04 -34.72
C THR A 623 -5.65 -23.49 -34.41
N GLY A 624 -6.08 -24.02 -33.24
CA GLY A 624 -5.79 -25.39 -32.81
C GLY A 624 -6.82 -25.89 -31.77
N ALA A 625 -6.64 -27.10 -31.24
CA ALA A 625 -7.53 -27.68 -30.24
C ALA A 625 -7.64 -26.77 -29.00
N ARG A 626 -6.54 -26.13 -28.60
CA ARG A 626 -6.41 -25.23 -27.46
C ARG A 626 -5.92 -23.83 -27.80
N ALA A 627 -5.66 -23.54 -29.07
CA ALA A 627 -5.04 -22.30 -29.51
C ALA A 627 -6.09 -21.32 -30.04
N LEU A 628 -5.97 -20.07 -29.59
CA LEU A 628 -6.85 -18.96 -29.93
C LEU A 628 -6.00 -17.76 -30.34
N LYS A 629 -6.14 -17.31 -31.59
CA LYS A 629 -5.47 -16.13 -32.13
C LYS A 629 -6.36 -14.90 -31.96
N VAL A 630 -5.82 -13.84 -31.37
CA VAL A 630 -6.54 -12.62 -31.03
C VAL A 630 -5.72 -11.40 -31.43
N SER A 631 -6.37 -10.45 -32.11
CA SER A 631 -5.79 -9.14 -32.42
C SER A 631 -6.53 -8.07 -31.63
N LEU A 632 -5.81 -7.28 -30.83
CA LEU A 632 -6.36 -6.21 -29.99
C LEU A 632 -5.79 -4.86 -30.41
N ALA A 633 -6.67 -3.87 -30.51
CA ALA A 633 -6.28 -2.46 -30.66
C ALA A 633 -5.53 -1.95 -29.42
N PRO A 634 -4.94 -0.74 -29.47
CA PRO A 634 -4.34 -0.12 -28.29
C PRO A 634 -5.33 -0.02 -27.13
N ASN A 635 -4.88 -0.39 -25.94
CA ASN A 635 -5.66 -0.30 -24.69
C ASN A 635 -7.02 -1.02 -24.72
N GLN A 636 -7.17 -2.03 -25.58
CA GLN A 636 -8.42 -2.77 -25.80
C GLN A 636 -8.51 -4.03 -24.95
N ALA A 637 -9.70 -4.29 -24.42
CA ALA A 637 -10.07 -5.55 -23.78
C ALA A 637 -10.88 -6.44 -24.73
N ALA A 638 -10.75 -7.74 -24.57
CA ALA A 638 -11.63 -8.74 -25.15
C ALA A 638 -12.01 -9.79 -24.09
N PHE A 639 -13.28 -10.18 -24.07
CA PHE A 639 -13.80 -11.16 -23.14
C PHE A 639 -14.52 -12.27 -23.89
N TYR A 640 -14.03 -13.47 -23.75
CA TYR A 640 -14.50 -14.64 -24.49
C TYR A 640 -15.16 -15.65 -23.55
N ARG A 641 -16.27 -16.20 -24.01
CA ARG A 641 -16.87 -17.39 -23.40
C ARG A 641 -16.44 -18.61 -24.24
N ILE A 642 -15.70 -19.50 -23.59
CA ILE A 642 -15.06 -20.67 -24.18
C ILE A 642 -15.90 -21.91 -23.88
N LYS A 643 -16.38 -22.59 -24.93
CA LYS A 643 -17.25 -23.75 -24.87
C LYS A 643 -16.53 -25.03 -25.28
#